data_aa94754b956ba68db72211f58ed64205
#
_entry.id   aa94754b956ba68db72211f58ed64205
#
_cell.length_a   1.000
_cell.length_b   1.000
_cell.length_c   1.000
_cell.angle_alpha   90.00
_cell.angle_beta   90.00
_cell.angle_gamma   90.00
#
_symmetry.space_group_name_H-M   'P 1'
#
loop_
_entity.id
_entity.type
_entity.pdbx_description
1 polymer ?
#
loop_
_entity_poly.entity_id
_entity_poly.type
_entity_poly.pdbx_seq_one_letter_code
_entity_poly.pdbx_strand_id
1 'polypeptide(L)'
;MADNYVIWFENLRMTDVESVGGKNASLGEMISQLTEKGVRVPGGFATTAEAYRAFLAHNGLSERISAALAQLDVEDVAELARVGKEIRQWILDTPFPEQLDAEIETAWNKMVADAGGADISVAVRSSATAEDLPDASFAGQQETFLNINGLENVKAAMHHVFASLYNDRAISYRVHKGFEHDIVALSAGVQRMVRSDSGASGVMFTLDTESGFDQVVFVTSSYGLGENVVQGAVNPDEFYVFKPTLKAGKPAILRKTMGSKQIKMIFTDKAEAGKSVMNVDVPEEDRNRFSITDEEITELAHYALTIEKHYGRPMDIEWGRDGLDGKLYILQARPETVKSQEEGSRNLRRFDINGDKTILCEGRAIGQKVGQGKVRLIKDASEMESVEAGDVLVTDMTDPDWEPVMKRASAIVTNRGGRTCHAAIIARELGIPAVVGCGDATELLSNGQEVTVSCAEGDTGFIYSGLLDVQITDVALDNMPKAPVKVMMNVGNPELAFSFANLPSEGIGLARMEFIINRQIGIHPKALLEFDKQDDELKAEITRRIAGYASPVDFYVDKIAEGVATLAASVYPRKTIVRMSDFKSNEYANLVGGSIYEPHEENPMLGFRGAARYVADNFKDCFALECKALKRVRDEMGLTNVEIMIPFVRTLGEAEAVVKALKENGLERGKNGLRLIMMCELPSNAVLAEQFLQYFDGFSIGSNDMTQLTLGLDRDSGLVSDSFDERNPAVKVMLHLAISACRKQNKYVGICGQGPSDHPDFAKWLVQEGIESVSLNPDTVIETWLYLANELNK
;
A
#
# COMPACT_ATOMS: atom_id res chain seq x y z
N MET A 1 14.43 -2.97 -48.58
CA MET A 1 14.59 -1.70 -47.86
C MET A 1 15.69 -1.95 -46.86
N ALA A 2 16.69 -1.09 -46.76
CA ALA A 2 17.74 -1.25 -45.76
C ALA A 2 17.06 -1.19 -44.39
N ASP A 3 17.27 -2.19 -43.54
CA ASP A 3 16.71 -2.22 -42.22
C ASP A 3 17.32 -1.07 -41.42
N ASN A 4 16.49 -0.15 -40.93
CA ASN A 4 16.92 0.93 -40.06
C ASN A 4 17.36 0.34 -38.73
N TYR A 5 18.56 0.65 -38.27
CA TYR A 5 19.08 0.23 -36.96
C TYR A 5 18.64 1.16 -35.78
N VAL A 6 18.16 2.34 -36.10
CA VAL A 6 17.65 3.31 -35.12
C VAL A 6 16.21 3.71 -35.46
N ILE A 7 15.32 3.68 -34.51
CA ILE A 7 13.91 4.05 -34.63
C ILE A 7 13.54 5.06 -33.53
N TRP A 8 12.83 6.14 -33.91
CA TRP A 8 12.28 7.10 -32.96
C TRP A 8 11.10 6.52 -32.19
N PHE A 9 10.98 6.86 -30.89
CA PHE A 9 9.91 6.34 -30.05
C PHE A 9 8.51 6.64 -30.60
N GLU A 10 8.27 7.81 -31.18
CA GLU A 10 6.97 8.16 -31.78
C GLU A 10 6.52 7.23 -32.92
N ASN A 11 7.45 6.52 -33.51
CA ASN A 11 7.18 5.54 -34.58
C ASN A 11 6.99 4.10 -34.07
N LEU A 12 7.14 3.86 -32.79
CA LEU A 12 7.02 2.54 -32.18
C LEU A 12 5.62 2.30 -31.61
N ARG A 13 5.24 1.03 -31.57
CA ARG A 13 3.98 0.50 -31.01
C ARG A 13 4.26 -0.76 -30.20
N MET A 14 3.27 -1.23 -29.44
CA MET A 14 3.37 -2.50 -28.72
C MET A 14 3.55 -3.71 -29.63
N THR A 15 3.28 -3.59 -30.93
CA THR A 15 3.57 -4.63 -31.94
C THR A 15 5.05 -4.76 -32.26
N ASP A 16 5.91 -3.84 -31.81
CA ASP A 16 7.33 -3.78 -32.15
C ASP A 16 8.23 -4.39 -31.07
N VAL A 17 7.68 -5.13 -30.10
CA VAL A 17 8.43 -5.74 -28.98
C VAL A 17 9.57 -6.63 -29.47
N GLU A 18 9.37 -7.41 -30.53
CA GLU A 18 10.41 -8.27 -31.12
C GLU A 18 11.57 -7.45 -31.72
N SER A 19 11.32 -6.19 -32.08
CA SER A 19 12.30 -5.29 -32.68
C SER A 19 13.06 -4.43 -31.68
N VAL A 20 12.37 -3.93 -30.63
CA VAL A 20 12.93 -2.92 -29.73
C VAL A 20 12.78 -3.27 -28.23
N GLY A 21 12.26 -4.44 -27.92
CA GLY A 21 11.98 -4.85 -26.55
C GLY A 21 10.74 -4.18 -25.92
N GLY A 22 10.26 -4.74 -24.82
CA GLY A 22 9.01 -4.33 -24.18
C GLY A 22 8.99 -2.88 -23.71
N LYS A 23 10.06 -2.42 -23.06
CA LYS A 23 10.15 -1.05 -22.51
C LYS A 23 10.07 0.02 -23.60
N ASN A 24 10.85 -0.14 -24.66
CA ASN A 24 10.87 0.83 -25.76
C ASN A 24 9.57 0.81 -26.58
N ALA A 25 8.99 -0.37 -26.79
CA ALA A 25 7.69 -0.51 -27.44
C ALA A 25 6.59 0.18 -26.64
N SER A 26 6.58 0.01 -25.31
CA SER A 26 5.62 0.68 -24.40
C SER A 26 5.79 2.20 -24.39
N LEU A 27 7.02 2.72 -24.37
CA LEU A 27 7.28 4.17 -24.49
C LEU A 27 6.72 4.72 -25.79
N GLY A 28 6.98 4.05 -26.91
CA GLY A 28 6.47 4.44 -28.22
C GLY A 28 4.94 4.42 -28.29
N GLU A 29 4.32 3.38 -27.78
CA GLU A 29 2.86 3.27 -27.65
C GLU A 29 2.26 4.45 -26.87
N MET A 30 2.81 4.77 -25.71
CA MET A 30 2.33 5.88 -24.87
C MET A 30 2.53 7.23 -25.56
N ILE A 31 3.70 7.49 -26.17
CA ILE A 31 3.94 8.73 -26.89
C ILE A 31 2.95 8.92 -28.04
N SER A 32 2.73 7.87 -28.84
CA SER A 32 1.87 7.93 -30.02
C SER A 32 0.38 7.95 -29.73
N GLN A 33 -0.07 7.28 -28.67
CA GLN A 33 -1.49 7.07 -28.40
C GLN A 33 -2.04 7.87 -27.22
N LEU A 34 -1.18 8.32 -26.29
CA LEU A 34 -1.63 8.93 -25.05
C LEU A 34 -1.22 10.40 -24.90
N THR A 35 -0.31 10.94 -25.73
CA THR A 35 0.09 12.35 -25.67
C THR A 35 -1.09 13.28 -25.88
N GLU A 36 -1.97 13.00 -26.85
CA GLU A 36 -3.18 13.76 -27.11
C GLU A 36 -4.20 13.68 -25.95
N LYS A 37 -4.10 12.67 -25.12
CA LYS A 37 -4.90 12.49 -23.89
C LYS A 37 -4.28 13.14 -22.66
N GLY A 38 -3.19 13.90 -22.85
CA GLY A 38 -2.53 14.67 -21.81
C GLY A 38 -1.42 13.96 -21.03
N VAL A 39 -1.09 12.71 -21.38
CA VAL A 39 0.02 11.97 -20.75
C VAL A 39 1.34 12.44 -21.35
N ARG A 40 2.23 13.00 -20.52
CA ARG A 40 3.56 13.46 -20.96
C ARG A 40 4.56 12.32 -20.81
N VAL A 41 5.26 12.02 -21.90
CA VAL A 41 6.33 11.01 -21.94
C VAL A 41 7.55 11.64 -22.60
N PRO A 42 8.76 11.58 -22.01
CA PRO A 42 9.97 12.10 -22.65
C PRO A 42 10.28 11.34 -23.95
N GLY A 43 10.61 12.08 -24.98
CA GLY A 43 10.96 11.53 -26.28
C GLY A 43 12.38 10.93 -26.33
N GLY A 44 12.69 10.30 -27.44
CA GLY A 44 13.99 9.70 -27.72
C GLY A 44 13.93 8.71 -28.86
N PHE A 45 14.95 7.86 -28.92
CA PHE A 45 15.08 6.84 -29.95
C PHE A 45 15.61 5.51 -29.37
N ALA A 46 15.48 4.44 -30.12
CA ALA A 46 15.97 3.12 -29.73
C ALA A 46 16.76 2.48 -30.87
N THR A 47 17.76 1.67 -30.54
CA THR A 47 18.35 0.74 -31.48
C THR A 47 17.46 -0.50 -31.64
N THR A 48 17.53 -1.18 -32.78
CA THR A 48 16.75 -2.40 -33.01
C THR A 48 17.47 -3.65 -32.54
N ALA A 49 16.72 -4.74 -32.35
CA ALA A 49 17.29 -6.06 -32.09
C ALA A 49 18.19 -6.51 -33.27
N GLU A 50 17.85 -6.13 -34.49
CA GLU A 50 18.66 -6.39 -35.69
C GLU A 50 20.00 -5.65 -35.61
N ALA A 51 20.02 -4.39 -35.14
CA ALA A 51 21.25 -3.65 -34.90
C ALA A 51 22.16 -4.36 -33.87
N TYR A 52 21.58 -4.89 -32.80
CA TYR A 52 22.31 -5.66 -31.79
C TYR A 52 22.90 -6.93 -32.40
N ARG A 53 22.15 -7.70 -33.19
CA ARG A 53 22.63 -8.92 -33.89
C ARG A 53 23.70 -8.58 -34.89
N ALA A 54 23.55 -7.51 -35.65
CA ALA A 54 24.58 -7.02 -36.59
C ALA A 54 25.87 -6.65 -35.87
N PHE A 55 25.77 -6.02 -34.69
CA PHE A 55 26.94 -5.69 -33.87
C PHE A 55 27.66 -6.97 -33.40
N LEU A 56 26.91 -7.95 -32.86
CA LEU A 56 27.51 -9.23 -32.43
C LEU A 56 28.14 -10.02 -33.59
N ALA A 57 27.55 -9.96 -34.79
CA ALA A 57 28.14 -10.59 -35.97
C ALA A 57 29.39 -9.87 -36.48
N HIS A 58 29.59 -8.60 -36.05
CA HIS A 58 30.74 -7.81 -36.47
C HIS A 58 32.04 -8.31 -35.81
N ASN A 59 33.11 -8.44 -36.63
CA ASN A 59 34.41 -8.88 -36.16
C ASN A 59 34.46 -10.27 -35.47
N GLY A 60 33.53 -11.18 -35.79
CA GLY A 60 33.50 -12.55 -35.24
C GLY A 60 33.18 -12.60 -33.73
N LEU A 61 32.50 -11.58 -33.17
CA LEU A 61 32.20 -11.48 -31.75
C LEU A 61 31.19 -12.57 -31.34
N SER A 62 30.20 -12.86 -32.17
CA SER A 62 29.16 -13.87 -31.91
C SER A 62 29.75 -15.27 -31.71
N GLU A 63 30.62 -15.71 -32.63
CA GLU A 63 31.27 -17.03 -32.57
C GLU A 63 32.17 -17.14 -31.33
N ARG A 64 32.86 -16.06 -30.98
CA ARG A 64 33.74 -16.01 -29.82
C ARG A 64 32.97 -16.10 -28.51
N ILE A 65 31.84 -15.43 -28.40
CA ILE A 65 30.94 -15.50 -27.24
C ILE A 65 30.35 -16.90 -27.10
N SER A 66 29.82 -17.46 -28.19
CA SER A 66 29.21 -18.79 -28.20
C SER A 66 30.21 -19.88 -27.78
N ALA A 67 31.46 -19.77 -28.22
CA ALA A 67 32.51 -20.71 -27.82
C ALA A 67 32.85 -20.63 -26.33
N ALA A 68 32.86 -19.43 -25.75
CA ALA A 68 33.12 -19.22 -24.33
C ALA A 68 31.97 -19.76 -23.46
N LEU A 69 30.71 -19.51 -23.87
CA LEU A 69 29.53 -19.94 -23.11
C LEU A 69 29.27 -21.46 -23.19
N ALA A 70 29.66 -22.10 -24.31
CA ALA A 70 29.49 -23.55 -24.49
C ALA A 70 30.28 -24.40 -23.51
N GLN A 71 31.35 -23.87 -22.94
CA GLN A 71 32.22 -24.55 -21.97
C GLN A 71 32.00 -24.12 -20.53
N LEU A 72 31.11 -23.16 -20.28
CA LEU A 72 30.88 -22.57 -18.98
C LEU A 72 29.96 -23.43 -18.12
N ASP A 73 30.43 -23.79 -16.92
CA ASP A 73 29.57 -24.28 -15.84
C ASP A 73 29.07 -23.08 -15.00
N VAL A 74 27.80 -22.78 -15.08
CA VAL A 74 27.21 -21.63 -14.37
C VAL A 74 27.08 -21.83 -12.84
N GLU A 75 27.27 -23.06 -12.37
CA GLU A 75 27.33 -23.38 -10.96
C GLU A 75 28.69 -23.04 -10.33
N ASP A 76 29.75 -22.97 -11.16
CA ASP A 76 31.04 -22.44 -10.74
C ASP A 76 31.03 -20.91 -10.81
N VAL A 77 30.75 -20.28 -9.66
CA VAL A 77 30.63 -18.83 -9.54
C VAL A 77 31.88 -18.08 -9.95
N ALA A 78 33.07 -18.64 -9.67
CA ALA A 78 34.33 -18.00 -10.02
C ALA A 78 34.56 -18.03 -11.54
N GLU A 79 34.28 -19.17 -12.18
CA GLU A 79 34.40 -19.32 -13.63
C GLU A 79 33.33 -18.46 -14.36
N LEU A 80 32.10 -18.43 -13.86
CA LEU A 80 31.03 -17.56 -14.36
C LEU A 80 31.47 -16.08 -14.33
N ALA A 81 32.01 -15.61 -13.22
CA ALA A 81 32.48 -14.23 -13.08
C ALA A 81 33.65 -13.92 -14.05
N ARG A 82 34.56 -14.85 -14.21
CA ARG A 82 35.70 -14.71 -15.14
C ARG A 82 35.22 -14.61 -16.59
N VAL A 83 34.43 -15.57 -17.02
CA VAL A 83 33.94 -15.64 -18.41
C VAL A 83 33.01 -14.49 -18.73
N GLY A 84 32.07 -14.16 -17.81
CA GLY A 84 31.18 -13.02 -17.95
C GLY A 84 31.94 -11.71 -18.13
N LYS A 85 32.98 -11.47 -17.31
CA LYS A 85 33.84 -10.29 -17.41
C LYS A 85 34.61 -10.23 -18.75
N GLU A 86 35.13 -11.35 -19.24
CA GLU A 86 35.82 -11.41 -20.54
C GLU A 86 34.87 -11.07 -21.69
N ILE A 87 33.66 -11.64 -21.71
CA ILE A 87 32.66 -11.35 -22.74
C ILE A 87 32.26 -9.87 -22.72
N ARG A 88 31.96 -9.32 -21.55
CA ARG A 88 31.65 -7.89 -21.43
C ARG A 88 32.77 -7.01 -21.95
N GLN A 89 34.05 -7.35 -21.65
CA GLN A 89 35.16 -6.58 -22.15
C GLN A 89 35.27 -6.66 -23.69
N TRP A 90 35.04 -7.83 -24.29
CA TRP A 90 35.05 -7.95 -25.76
C TRP A 90 33.98 -7.06 -26.41
N ILE A 91 32.79 -6.97 -25.80
CA ILE A 91 31.73 -6.10 -26.30
C ILE A 91 32.14 -4.62 -26.19
N LEU A 92 32.72 -4.22 -25.07
CA LEU A 92 33.17 -2.84 -24.86
C LEU A 92 34.30 -2.42 -25.82
N ASP A 93 35.17 -3.35 -26.19
CA ASP A 93 36.33 -3.09 -27.07
C ASP A 93 35.97 -3.15 -28.56
N THR A 94 34.80 -3.69 -28.92
CA THR A 94 34.36 -3.81 -30.30
C THR A 94 33.64 -2.55 -30.78
N PRO A 95 34.10 -1.90 -31.89
CA PRO A 95 33.41 -0.73 -32.42
C PRO A 95 32.06 -1.10 -33.04
N PHE A 96 31.14 -0.17 -33.07
CA PHE A 96 29.86 -0.33 -33.76
C PHE A 96 30.09 -0.49 -35.28
N PRO A 97 29.25 -1.29 -35.98
CA PRO A 97 29.24 -1.29 -37.46
C PRO A 97 28.99 0.14 -37.99
N GLU A 98 29.61 0.49 -39.10
CA GLU A 98 29.58 1.85 -39.67
C GLU A 98 28.15 2.41 -39.82
N GLN A 99 27.22 1.58 -40.29
CA GLN A 99 25.79 1.99 -40.43
C GLN A 99 25.17 2.34 -39.09
N LEU A 100 25.34 1.51 -38.05
CA LEU A 100 24.80 1.72 -36.72
C LEU A 100 25.39 2.99 -36.10
N ASP A 101 26.70 3.16 -36.21
CA ASP A 101 27.41 4.35 -35.70
C ASP A 101 26.90 5.65 -36.33
N ALA A 102 26.70 5.67 -37.64
CA ALA A 102 26.17 6.83 -38.36
C ALA A 102 24.70 7.13 -38.05
N GLU A 103 23.86 6.11 -37.88
CA GLU A 103 22.46 6.29 -37.51
C GLU A 103 22.32 6.81 -36.08
N ILE A 104 23.15 6.35 -35.12
CA ILE A 104 23.17 6.87 -33.74
C ILE A 104 23.57 8.35 -33.74
N GLU A 105 24.63 8.71 -34.47
CA GLU A 105 25.07 10.11 -34.58
C GLU A 105 24.01 11.01 -35.20
N THR A 106 23.34 10.55 -36.23
CA THR A 106 22.25 11.28 -36.88
C THR A 106 21.10 11.52 -35.91
N ALA A 107 20.67 10.51 -35.15
CA ALA A 107 19.59 10.61 -34.17
C ALA A 107 19.99 11.53 -33.01
N TRP A 108 21.19 11.43 -32.50
CA TRP A 108 21.70 12.29 -31.44
C TRP A 108 21.72 13.77 -31.87
N ASN A 109 22.28 14.07 -33.04
CA ASN A 109 22.37 15.43 -33.58
C ASN A 109 20.96 16.02 -33.76
N LYS A 110 19.99 15.23 -34.17
CA LYS A 110 18.60 15.69 -34.25
C LYS A 110 18.02 16.00 -32.87
N MET A 111 18.24 15.15 -31.83
CA MET A 111 17.80 15.41 -30.47
C MET A 111 18.38 16.73 -29.92
N VAL A 112 19.65 16.98 -30.15
CA VAL A 112 20.34 18.22 -29.73
C VAL A 112 19.74 19.41 -30.46
N ALA A 113 19.51 19.33 -31.78
CA ALA A 113 18.89 20.39 -32.57
C ALA A 113 17.46 20.68 -32.11
N ASP A 114 16.64 19.66 -31.85
CA ASP A 114 15.27 19.79 -31.35
C ASP A 114 15.22 20.44 -29.93
N ALA A 115 16.32 20.33 -29.17
CA ALA A 115 16.51 20.99 -27.88
C ALA A 115 17.11 22.41 -28.00
N GLY A 116 17.19 22.97 -29.20
CA GLY A 116 17.74 24.29 -29.45
C GLY A 116 19.26 24.38 -29.39
N GLY A 117 19.96 23.25 -29.59
CA GLY A 117 21.42 23.16 -29.56
C GLY A 117 22.03 23.18 -28.15
N ALA A 118 21.20 23.07 -27.12
CA ALA A 118 21.65 22.97 -25.74
C ALA A 118 22.25 21.60 -25.47
N ASP A 119 23.16 21.54 -24.49
CA ASP A 119 23.64 20.26 -23.95
C ASP A 119 22.48 19.53 -23.28
N ILE A 120 22.17 18.32 -23.75
CA ILE A 120 21.04 17.52 -23.28
C ILE A 120 21.52 16.32 -22.48
N SER A 121 20.82 16.05 -21.40
CA SER A 121 21.01 14.84 -20.59
C SER A 121 20.02 13.77 -21.01
N VAL A 122 20.51 12.54 -21.15
CA VAL A 122 19.68 11.38 -21.51
C VAL A 122 19.88 10.22 -20.52
N ALA A 123 18.88 9.36 -20.46
CA ALA A 123 19.00 8.03 -19.91
C ALA A 123 19.25 7.04 -21.06
N VAL A 124 20.23 6.15 -20.90
CA VAL A 124 20.48 5.06 -21.84
C VAL A 124 20.06 3.76 -21.14
N ARG A 125 19.01 3.11 -21.66
CA ARG A 125 18.32 2.02 -21.00
C ARG A 125 18.30 0.76 -21.86
N SER A 126 18.43 -0.40 -21.23
CA SER A 126 18.21 -1.68 -21.90
C SER A 126 16.72 -1.98 -22.06
N SER A 127 16.37 -2.62 -23.16
CA SER A 127 15.04 -3.18 -23.43
C SER A 127 15.22 -4.51 -24.16
N ALA A 128 14.94 -5.61 -23.49
CA ALA A 128 15.14 -6.94 -24.06
C ALA A 128 13.88 -7.41 -24.81
N THR A 129 14.09 -8.18 -25.89
CA THR A 129 12.99 -8.74 -26.67
C THR A 129 12.20 -9.83 -25.93
N ALA A 130 12.78 -10.39 -24.86
CA ALA A 130 12.19 -11.44 -24.03
C ALA A 130 11.92 -11.00 -22.58
N GLU A 131 11.89 -9.69 -22.27
CA GLU A 131 11.83 -9.16 -20.90
C GLU A 131 10.51 -9.46 -20.17
N ASP A 132 9.39 -9.44 -20.90
CA ASP A 132 8.03 -9.56 -20.35
C ASP A 132 7.31 -10.82 -20.83
N LEU A 133 8.00 -11.95 -20.93
CA LEU A 133 7.35 -13.22 -21.23
C LEU A 133 6.50 -13.69 -20.03
N PRO A 134 5.33 -14.32 -20.28
CA PRO A 134 4.42 -14.76 -19.22
C PRO A 134 5.05 -15.69 -18.17
N ASP A 135 6.05 -16.48 -18.59
CA ASP A 135 6.70 -17.50 -17.76
C ASP A 135 8.13 -17.15 -17.31
N ALA A 136 8.65 -15.98 -17.70
CA ALA A 136 10.01 -15.59 -17.38
C ALA A 136 10.17 -14.06 -17.38
N SER A 137 10.47 -13.49 -16.23
CA SER A 137 10.75 -12.06 -16.06
C SER A 137 12.27 -11.85 -16.01
N PHE A 138 12.80 -11.04 -16.93
CA PHE A 138 14.17 -10.55 -16.90
C PHE A 138 14.27 -9.23 -16.10
N ALA A 139 13.28 -8.91 -15.30
CA ALA A 139 13.25 -7.69 -14.52
C ALA A 139 14.49 -7.56 -13.62
N GLY A 140 15.10 -6.39 -13.63
CA GLY A 140 16.26 -6.08 -12.78
C GLY A 140 17.59 -6.70 -13.19
N GLN A 141 17.68 -7.39 -14.33
CA GLN A 141 18.91 -8.03 -14.79
C GLN A 141 19.76 -7.16 -15.73
N GLN A 142 19.27 -5.96 -16.07
CA GLN A 142 19.84 -5.09 -17.08
C GLN A 142 20.08 -3.69 -16.54
N GLU A 143 21.03 -2.97 -17.15
CA GLU A 143 21.53 -1.70 -16.65
C GLU A 143 20.83 -0.51 -17.29
N THR A 144 20.72 0.58 -16.51
CA THR A 144 20.29 1.90 -16.95
C THR A 144 21.36 2.91 -16.54
N PHE A 145 21.75 3.76 -17.48
CA PHE A 145 22.71 4.83 -17.24
C PHE A 145 21.99 6.19 -17.33
N LEU A 146 22.03 6.92 -16.24
CA LEU A 146 21.35 8.20 -16.09
C LEU A 146 22.31 9.38 -16.33
N ASN A 147 21.75 10.52 -16.70
CA ASN A 147 22.50 11.78 -16.88
C ASN A 147 23.72 11.64 -17.81
N ILE A 148 23.51 10.99 -18.96
CA ILE A 148 24.57 10.86 -19.97
C ILE A 148 24.51 12.05 -20.92
N ASN A 149 25.64 12.71 -21.15
CA ASN A 149 25.78 13.88 -22.00
C ASN A 149 26.85 13.67 -23.07
N GLY A 150 26.59 14.13 -24.27
CA GLY A 150 27.51 14.04 -25.39
C GLY A 150 27.50 12.70 -26.13
N LEU A 151 27.70 12.75 -27.45
CA LEU A 151 27.59 11.61 -28.35
C LEU A 151 28.49 10.44 -27.94
N GLU A 152 29.76 10.71 -27.64
CA GLU A 152 30.71 9.64 -27.29
C GLU A 152 30.33 8.92 -26.01
N ASN A 153 29.85 9.64 -25.00
CA ASN A 153 29.34 9.06 -23.76
C ASN A 153 28.07 8.25 -23.98
N VAL A 154 27.19 8.68 -24.88
CA VAL A 154 25.99 7.92 -25.26
C VAL A 154 26.40 6.61 -25.95
N LYS A 155 27.34 6.64 -26.90
CA LYS A 155 27.86 5.43 -27.55
C LYS A 155 28.50 4.48 -26.54
N ALA A 156 29.30 5.01 -25.62
CA ALA A 156 29.91 4.22 -24.54
C ALA A 156 28.85 3.57 -23.64
N ALA A 157 27.81 4.31 -23.23
CA ALA A 157 26.70 3.77 -22.44
C ALA A 157 25.91 2.70 -23.20
N MET A 158 25.71 2.84 -24.50
CA MET A 158 25.11 1.80 -25.35
C MET A 158 25.95 0.49 -25.40
N HIS A 159 27.29 0.59 -25.46
CA HIS A 159 28.15 -0.59 -25.33
C HIS A 159 27.94 -1.27 -23.95
N HIS A 160 27.88 -0.52 -22.88
CA HIS A 160 27.59 -1.07 -21.55
C HIS A 160 26.20 -1.72 -21.48
N VAL A 161 25.19 -1.12 -22.08
CA VAL A 161 23.85 -1.73 -22.20
C VAL A 161 23.95 -3.07 -22.93
N PHE A 162 24.62 -3.15 -24.07
CA PHE A 162 24.76 -4.39 -24.81
C PHE A 162 25.57 -5.45 -24.01
N ALA A 163 26.60 -5.03 -23.28
CA ALA A 163 27.38 -5.91 -22.43
C ALA A 163 26.57 -6.45 -21.24
N SER A 164 25.54 -5.73 -20.77
CA SER A 164 24.75 -6.13 -19.62
C SER A 164 23.98 -7.44 -19.80
N LEU A 165 23.73 -7.87 -21.04
CA LEU A 165 23.15 -9.18 -21.32
C LEU A 165 24.06 -10.34 -20.89
N TYR A 166 25.34 -10.05 -20.71
CA TYR A 166 26.36 -11.00 -20.25
C TYR A 166 26.88 -10.69 -18.84
N ASN A 167 26.06 -10.02 -18.02
CA ASN A 167 26.23 -10.01 -16.58
C ASN A 167 26.07 -11.44 -16.04
N ASP A 168 26.84 -11.79 -15.03
CA ASP A 168 26.91 -13.14 -14.46
C ASP A 168 25.49 -13.68 -14.15
N ARG A 169 24.65 -12.84 -13.57
CA ARG A 169 23.26 -13.14 -13.29
C ARG A 169 22.42 -13.40 -14.54
N ALA A 170 22.57 -12.57 -15.57
CA ALA A 170 21.82 -12.73 -16.83
C ALA A 170 22.22 -14.02 -17.58
N ILE A 171 23.50 -14.40 -17.54
CA ILE A 171 23.98 -15.67 -18.07
C ILE A 171 23.38 -16.85 -17.30
N SER A 172 23.50 -16.84 -15.97
CA SER A 172 23.00 -17.90 -15.10
C SER A 172 21.47 -18.06 -15.24
N TYR A 173 20.74 -16.97 -15.27
CA TYR A 173 19.28 -16.97 -15.44
C TYR A 173 18.86 -17.65 -16.74
N ARG A 174 19.47 -17.31 -17.88
CA ARG A 174 19.14 -17.94 -19.17
C ARG A 174 19.38 -19.45 -19.15
N VAL A 175 20.49 -19.88 -18.58
CA VAL A 175 20.80 -21.31 -18.46
C VAL A 175 19.79 -22.05 -17.59
N HIS A 176 19.45 -21.50 -16.41
CA HIS A 176 18.47 -22.11 -15.48
C HIS A 176 17.06 -22.18 -16.07
N LYS A 177 16.70 -21.22 -16.93
CA LYS A 177 15.38 -21.17 -17.60
C LYS A 177 15.37 -21.92 -18.93
N GLY A 178 16.49 -22.46 -19.36
CA GLY A 178 16.59 -23.20 -20.62
C GLY A 178 16.53 -22.34 -21.88
N PHE A 179 16.82 -21.03 -21.76
CA PHE A 179 16.92 -20.14 -22.92
C PHE A 179 18.29 -20.27 -23.61
N GLU A 180 18.30 -20.41 -24.93
CA GLU A 180 19.53 -20.25 -25.69
C GLU A 180 20.00 -18.79 -25.68
N HIS A 181 21.29 -18.56 -25.56
CA HIS A 181 21.88 -17.24 -25.39
C HIS A 181 21.66 -16.30 -26.58
N ASP A 182 21.47 -16.81 -27.78
CA ASP A 182 21.30 -16.06 -29.02
C ASP A 182 19.84 -15.67 -29.33
N ILE A 183 18.87 -16.27 -28.64
CA ILE A 183 17.44 -15.92 -28.80
C ILE A 183 17.15 -14.54 -28.28
N VAL A 184 17.76 -14.16 -27.16
CA VAL A 184 17.52 -12.88 -26.52
C VAL A 184 18.36 -11.80 -27.18
N ALA A 185 17.71 -10.76 -27.67
CA ALA A 185 18.36 -9.57 -28.21
C ALA A 185 18.04 -8.33 -27.36
N LEU A 186 18.93 -7.37 -27.40
CA LEU A 186 18.77 -6.08 -26.71
C LEU A 186 18.50 -4.92 -27.67
N SER A 187 17.71 -4.01 -27.21
CA SER A 187 17.60 -2.66 -27.74
C SER A 187 18.12 -1.68 -26.70
N ALA A 188 18.91 -0.72 -27.10
CA ALA A 188 19.30 0.42 -26.27
C ALA A 188 18.37 1.58 -26.54
N GLY A 189 17.57 1.99 -25.53
CA GLY A 189 16.73 3.17 -25.61
C GLY A 189 17.49 4.41 -25.09
N VAL A 190 17.50 5.47 -25.87
CA VAL A 190 18.04 6.78 -25.48
C VAL A 190 16.88 7.71 -25.26
N GLN A 191 16.59 8.02 -24.00
CA GLN A 191 15.47 8.83 -23.59
C GLN A 191 15.92 10.14 -22.95
N ARG A 192 15.28 11.24 -23.30
CA ARG A 192 15.55 12.52 -22.66
C ARG A 192 15.29 12.44 -21.16
N MET A 193 16.23 12.93 -20.35
CA MET A 193 16.08 12.96 -18.90
C MET A 193 15.01 13.96 -18.47
N VAL A 194 14.21 13.54 -17.50
CA VAL A 194 13.39 14.45 -16.68
C VAL A 194 14.26 14.91 -15.50
N ARG A 195 14.29 16.21 -15.23
CA ARG A 195 15.14 16.82 -14.20
C ARG A 195 14.57 16.58 -12.79
N SER A 196 14.24 15.35 -12.49
CA SER A 196 13.77 14.96 -11.16
C SER A 196 14.87 14.96 -10.10
N ASP A 197 16.16 15.07 -10.51
CA ASP A 197 17.27 15.36 -9.61
C ASP A 197 17.04 16.62 -8.76
N SER A 198 16.36 17.62 -9.31
CA SER A 198 15.89 18.84 -8.63
C SER A 198 14.39 18.85 -8.32
N GLY A 199 13.70 17.73 -8.55
CA GLY A 199 12.27 17.54 -8.36
C GLY A 199 11.94 16.35 -7.47
N ALA A 200 11.05 15.49 -7.97
CA ALA A 200 10.62 14.27 -7.30
C ALA A 200 10.39 13.15 -8.33
N SER A 201 10.34 11.93 -7.86
CA SER A 201 10.07 10.77 -8.69
C SER A 201 9.48 9.63 -7.85
N GLY A 202 8.96 8.63 -8.52
CA GLY A 202 8.44 7.46 -7.85
C GLY A 202 7.86 6.44 -8.81
N VAL A 203 7.11 5.51 -8.23
CA VAL A 203 6.41 4.45 -8.93
C VAL A 203 4.94 4.51 -8.52
N MET A 204 4.05 4.17 -9.43
CA MET A 204 2.63 4.00 -9.11
C MET A 204 2.07 2.73 -9.74
N PHE A 205 1.06 2.17 -9.06
CA PHE A 205 0.36 0.98 -9.47
C PHE A 205 -1.14 1.27 -9.59
N THR A 206 -1.81 0.66 -10.55
CA THR A 206 -3.25 0.81 -10.72
C THR A 206 -4.07 -0.18 -9.89
N LEU A 207 -3.47 -0.74 -8.86
CA LEU A 207 -4.08 -1.55 -7.81
C LEU A 207 -3.26 -1.44 -6.51
N ASP A 208 -3.81 -1.92 -5.41
CA ASP A 208 -3.03 -2.11 -4.18
C ASP A 208 -2.14 -3.36 -4.31
N THR A 209 -0.85 -3.17 -4.18
CA THR A 209 0.16 -4.23 -4.42
C THR A 209 0.15 -5.34 -3.37
N GLU A 210 -0.48 -5.11 -2.21
CA GLU A 210 -0.57 -6.10 -1.13
C GLU A 210 -1.82 -6.97 -1.24
N SER A 211 -2.98 -6.34 -1.40
CA SER A 211 -4.27 -7.04 -1.42
C SER A 211 -4.77 -7.37 -2.83
N GLY A 212 -4.23 -6.71 -3.86
CA GLY A 212 -4.78 -6.77 -5.21
C GLY A 212 -6.06 -5.94 -5.42
N PHE A 213 -6.45 -5.11 -4.45
CA PHE A 213 -7.63 -4.25 -4.57
C PHE A 213 -7.46 -3.28 -5.75
N ASP A 214 -8.30 -3.40 -6.75
CA ASP A 214 -8.16 -2.77 -8.07
C ASP A 214 -8.86 -1.40 -8.21
N GLN A 215 -9.56 -0.93 -7.16
CA GLN A 215 -10.27 0.34 -7.20
C GLN A 215 -9.45 1.53 -6.71
N VAL A 216 -8.14 1.35 -6.53
CA VAL A 216 -7.21 2.40 -6.11
C VAL A 216 -6.03 2.52 -7.06
N VAL A 217 -5.42 3.70 -7.08
CA VAL A 217 -4.07 3.95 -7.58
C VAL A 217 -3.17 4.12 -6.36
N PHE A 218 -2.12 3.32 -6.27
CA PHE A 218 -1.09 3.42 -5.24
C PHE A 218 0.11 4.18 -5.80
N VAL A 219 0.49 5.29 -5.17
CA VAL A 219 1.57 6.18 -5.63
C VAL A 219 2.65 6.26 -4.58
N THR A 220 3.90 6.08 -4.97
CA THR A 220 5.07 6.39 -4.13
C THR A 220 5.79 7.60 -4.67
N SER A 221 6.43 8.38 -3.78
CA SER A 221 7.17 9.57 -4.14
C SER A 221 8.35 9.83 -3.21
N SER A 222 9.47 10.24 -3.78
CA SER A 222 10.62 10.74 -3.05
C SER A 222 11.32 11.84 -3.83
N TYR A 223 12.20 12.59 -3.18
CA TYR A 223 13.04 13.60 -3.84
C TYR A 223 14.11 12.95 -4.70
N GLY A 224 14.50 13.62 -5.77
CA GLY A 224 15.58 13.17 -6.63
C GLY A 224 15.16 12.16 -7.69
N LEU A 225 16.14 11.51 -8.31
CA LEU A 225 15.94 10.51 -9.35
C LEU A 225 15.31 9.22 -8.79
N GLY A 226 14.49 8.55 -9.59
CA GLY A 226 13.67 7.41 -9.17
C GLY A 226 14.42 6.12 -8.83
N GLU A 227 15.70 6.05 -9.18
CA GLU A 227 16.50 4.84 -8.95
C GLU A 227 16.55 4.45 -7.46
N ASN A 228 16.65 5.41 -6.54
CA ASN A 228 16.61 5.15 -5.10
C ASN A 228 15.29 4.53 -4.63
N VAL A 229 14.16 4.89 -5.25
CA VAL A 229 12.86 4.30 -4.93
C VAL A 229 12.79 2.85 -5.43
N VAL A 230 13.19 2.63 -6.67
CA VAL A 230 13.17 1.29 -7.30
C VAL A 230 14.13 0.32 -6.62
N GLN A 231 15.33 0.78 -6.26
CA GLN A 231 16.33 -0.04 -5.57
C GLN A 231 16.05 -0.22 -4.06
N GLY A 232 15.11 0.55 -3.50
CA GLY A 232 14.80 0.51 -2.07
C GLY A 232 15.81 1.19 -1.16
N ALA A 233 16.62 2.09 -1.72
CA ALA A 233 17.59 2.86 -0.95
C ALA A 233 16.94 3.97 -0.11
N VAL A 234 15.67 4.28 -0.32
CA VAL A 234 14.90 5.31 0.35
C VAL A 234 13.52 4.81 0.76
N ASN A 235 13.01 5.31 1.88
CA ASN A 235 11.63 5.09 2.30
C ASN A 235 10.78 6.25 1.76
N PRO A 236 9.96 6.03 0.71
CA PRO A 236 9.22 7.09 0.04
C PRO A 236 7.93 7.46 0.79
N ASP A 237 7.35 8.59 0.42
CA ASP A 237 5.96 8.91 0.70
C ASP A 237 5.04 7.94 -0.05
N GLU A 238 3.89 7.61 0.53
CA GLU A 238 2.90 6.71 -0.07
C GLU A 238 1.51 7.35 -0.07
N PHE A 239 0.78 7.18 -1.17
CA PHE A 239 -0.54 7.74 -1.37
C PHE A 239 -1.49 6.72 -2.00
N TYR A 240 -2.75 6.73 -1.55
CA TYR A 240 -3.81 5.96 -2.17
C TYR A 240 -4.87 6.89 -2.75
N VAL A 241 -5.23 6.70 -4.01
CA VAL A 241 -6.24 7.49 -4.71
C VAL A 241 -7.38 6.58 -5.17
N PHE A 242 -8.61 6.91 -4.83
CA PHE A 242 -9.78 6.08 -5.12
C PHE A 242 -10.33 6.38 -6.52
N LYS A 243 -10.30 5.40 -7.40
CA LYS A 243 -10.67 5.54 -8.81
C LYS A 243 -12.12 6.01 -9.04
N PRO A 244 -13.15 5.49 -8.35
CA PRO A 244 -14.53 5.92 -8.61
C PRO A 244 -14.78 7.39 -8.34
N THR A 245 -14.30 7.93 -7.23
CA THR A 245 -14.47 9.36 -6.89
C THR A 245 -13.56 10.26 -7.71
N LEU A 246 -12.37 9.78 -8.10
CA LEU A 246 -11.50 10.48 -9.05
C LEU A 246 -12.20 10.68 -10.41
N LYS A 247 -12.82 9.61 -10.94
CA LYS A 247 -13.61 9.67 -12.19
C LYS A 247 -14.80 10.62 -12.09
N ALA A 248 -15.37 10.77 -10.91
CA ALA A 248 -16.47 11.68 -10.62
C ALA A 248 -16.01 13.14 -10.40
N GLY A 249 -14.73 13.44 -10.51
CA GLY A 249 -14.17 14.79 -10.29
C GLY A 249 -14.20 15.25 -8.84
N LYS A 250 -14.21 14.30 -7.89
CA LYS A 250 -14.19 14.58 -6.44
C LYS A 250 -12.77 14.46 -5.88
N PRO A 251 -12.46 15.09 -4.73
CA PRO A 251 -11.26 14.77 -3.96
C PRO A 251 -11.20 13.27 -3.69
N ALA A 252 -10.13 12.61 -4.16
CA ALA A 252 -10.08 11.16 -4.20
C ALA A 252 -8.88 10.56 -3.43
N ILE A 253 -8.03 11.38 -2.84
CA ILE A 253 -6.90 10.92 -2.02
C ILE A 253 -7.47 10.35 -0.72
N LEU A 254 -7.35 9.01 -0.56
CA LEU A 254 -7.85 8.32 0.63
C LEU A 254 -6.90 8.43 1.81
N ARG A 255 -5.60 8.33 1.55
CA ARG A 255 -4.59 8.22 2.60
C ARG A 255 -3.23 8.71 2.12
N LYS A 256 -2.52 9.37 3.03
CA LYS A 256 -1.13 9.83 2.83
C LYS A 256 -0.26 9.32 3.97
N THR A 257 0.87 8.74 3.64
CA THR A 257 1.87 8.27 4.62
C THR A 257 3.21 8.89 4.28
N MET A 258 3.83 9.56 5.26
CA MET A 258 5.11 10.22 5.08
C MET A 258 6.25 9.22 5.21
N GLY A 259 7.14 9.17 4.21
CA GLY A 259 8.38 8.43 4.26
C GLY A 259 9.51 9.23 4.92
N SER A 260 10.55 8.54 5.36
CA SER A 260 11.71 9.20 5.96
C SER A 260 12.57 9.98 4.96
N LYS A 261 12.57 9.59 3.70
CA LYS A 261 13.24 10.28 2.56
C LYS A 261 14.62 10.83 2.89
N GLN A 262 15.48 10.02 3.51
CA GLN A 262 16.76 10.46 4.06
C GLN A 262 17.74 10.94 2.99
N ILE A 263 17.74 10.30 1.83
CA ILE A 263 18.66 10.58 0.73
C ILE A 263 17.90 10.86 -0.55
N LYS A 264 18.55 11.59 -1.46
CA LYS A 264 18.10 11.77 -2.84
C LYS A 264 19.26 11.62 -3.81
N MET A 265 18.99 11.14 -5.01
CA MET A 265 19.96 11.04 -6.08
C MET A 265 19.90 12.28 -6.97
N ILE A 266 21.04 12.89 -7.17
CA ILE A 266 21.20 14.09 -7.99
C ILE A 266 22.23 13.89 -9.09
N PHE A 267 22.27 14.78 -10.07
CA PHE A 267 23.30 14.83 -11.08
C PHE A 267 24.65 15.26 -10.49
N THR A 268 25.74 14.71 -11.05
CA THR A 268 27.09 15.21 -10.83
C THR A 268 27.56 15.96 -12.08
N ASP A 269 28.69 16.66 -11.97
CA ASP A 269 29.35 17.34 -13.09
C ASP A 269 30.04 16.35 -14.07
N LYS A 270 30.05 15.06 -13.76
CA LYS A 270 30.67 14.00 -14.59
C LYS A 270 29.62 13.40 -15.50
N ALA A 271 29.91 13.36 -16.79
CA ALA A 271 28.99 12.87 -17.83
C ALA A 271 29.17 11.38 -18.17
N GLU A 272 30.11 10.69 -17.53
CA GLU A 272 30.43 9.28 -17.82
C GLU A 272 29.46 8.32 -17.15
N ALA A 273 29.17 7.20 -17.81
CA ALA A 273 28.35 6.13 -17.26
C ALA A 273 28.87 5.64 -15.90
N GLY A 274 27.96 5.54 -14.92
CA GLY A 274 28.28 5.13 -13.53
C GLY A 274 28.94 6.20 -12.65
N LYS A 275 29.18 7.40 -13.16
CA LYS A 275 29.76 8.52 -12.39
C LYS A 275 28.94 9.81 -12.46
N SER A 276 27.84 9.80 -13.18
CA SER A 276 27.05 10.95 -13.57
C SER A 276 25.97 11.32 -12.52
N VAL A 277 25.77 10.48 -11.51
CA VAL A 277 24.82 10.68 -10.42
C VAL A 277 25.45 10.34 -9.08
N MET A 278 24.91 10.93 -8.00
CA MET A 278 25.34 10.64 -6.64
C MET A 278 24.20 10.84 -5.64
N ASN A 279 24.26 10.14 -4.52
CA ASN A 279 23.36 10.34 -3.40
C ASN A 279 23.84 11.46 -2.48
N VAL A 280 22.90 12.29 -2.04
CA VAL A 280 23.09 13.34 -1.03
C VAL A 280 21.98 13.28 0.01
N ASP A 281 22.25 13.78 1.20
CA ASP A 281 21.23 13.86 2.27
C ASP A 281 20.13 14.86 1.90
N VAL A 282 18.91 14.54 2.29
CA VAL A 282 17.75 15.44 2.19
C VAL A 282 17.69 16.27 3.47
N PRO A 283 17.58 17.61 3.37
CA PRO A 283 17.42 18.48 4.56
C PRO A 283 16.20 18.06 5.40
N GLU A 284 16.31 18.20 6.72
CA GLU A 284 15.25 17.79 7.65
C GLU A 284 13.91 18.46 7.35
N GLU A 285 13.91 19.72 6.99
CA GLU A 285 12.70 20.46 6.65
C GLU A 285 11.98 19.86 5.42
N ASP A 286 12.73 19.35 4.44
CA ASP A 286 12.18 18.66 3.26
C ASP A 286 11.70 17.24 3.61
N ARG A 287 12.37 16.55 4.52
CA ARG A 287 11.93 15.23 5.00
C ARG A 287 10.60 15.27 5.75
N ASN A 288 10.33 16.39 6.42
CA ASN A 288 9.14 16.61 7.25
C ASN A 288 7.94 17.15 6.45
N ARG A 289 7.99 17.12 5.12
CA ARG A 289 6.87 17.43 4.23
C ARG A 289 6.74 16.39 3.13
N PHE A 290 5.56 16.30 2.54
CA PHE A 290 5.35 15.44 1.38
C PHE A 290 6.13 15.98 0.18
N SER A 291 6.71 15.06 -0.60
CA SER A 291 7.56 15.41 -1.76
C SER A 291 6.78 15.91 -2.97
N ILE A 292 5.47 15.65 -3.01
CA ILE A 292 4.54 16.15 -4.04
C ILE A 292 3.24 16.66 -3.41
N THR A 293 2.53 17.51 -4.15
CA THR A 293 1.27 18.12 -3.71
C THR A 293 0.07 17.24 -4.01
N ASP A 294 -1.09 17.55 -3.40
CA ASP A 294 -2.34 16.85 -3.66
C ASP A 294 -2.80 16.98 -5.13
N GLU A 295 -2.53 18.11 -5.77
CA GLU A 295 -2.79 18.33 -7.19
C GLU A 295 -1.91 17.43 -8.07
N GLU A 296 -0.63 17.31 -7.74
CA GLU A 296 0.32 16.43 -8.43
C GLU A 296 -0.05 14.96 -8.27
N ILE A 297 -0.46 14.53 -7.05
CA ILE A 297 -0.96 13.17 -6.81
C ILE A 297 -2.20 12.89 -7.67
N THR A 298 -3.13 13.83 -7.73
CA THR A 298 -4.36 13.74 -8.53
C THR A 298 -4.05 13.63 -10.02
N GLU A 299 -3.12 14.45 -10.53
CA GLU A 299 -2.68 14.40 -11.94
C GLU A 299 -2.04 13.05 -12.28
N LEU A 300 -1.16 12.53 -11.41
CA LEU A 300 -0.56 11.20 -11.58
C LEU A 300 -1.63 10.10 -11.61
N ALA A 301 -2.61 10.16 -10.74
CA ALA A 301 -3.70 9.19 -10.72
C ALA A 301 -4.54 9.24 -12.01
N HIS A 302 -4.78 10.41 -12.58
CA HIS A 302 -5.42 10.54 -13.89
C HIS A 302 -4.58 9.92 -15.01
N TYR A 303 -3.26 10.12 -15.00
CA TYR A 303 -2.36 9.43 -15.93
C TYR A 303 -2.45 7.91 -15.79
N ALA A 304 -2.44 7.40 -14.57
CA ALA A 304 -2.58 5.98 -14.28
C ALA A 304 -3.88 5.39 -14.84
N LEU A 305 -5.02 6.07 -14.64
CA LEU A 305 -6.31 5.65 -15.22
C LEU A 305 -6.31 5.64 -16.75
N THR A 306 -5.69 6.64 -17.36
CA THR A 306 -5.59 6.75 -18.82
C THR A 306 -4.76 5.60 -19.39
N ILE A 307 -3.64 5.28 -18.74
CA ILE A 307 -2.73 4.19 -19.13
C ILE A 307 -3.42 2.84 -18.92
N GLU A 308 -4.00 2.59 -17.74
CA GLU A 308 -4.73 1.35 -17.43
C GLU A 308 -5.86 1.10 -18.44
N LYS A 309 -6.65 2.12 -18.76
CA LYS A 309 -7.72 2.03 -19.75
C LYS A 309 -7.21 1.66 -21.15
N HIS A 310 -6.05 2.22 -21.54
CA HIS A 310 -5.44 1.95 -22.83
C HIS A 310 -4.96 0.51 -22.95
N TYR A 311 -4.26 0.00 -21.94
CA TYR A 311 -3.73 -1.36 -21.94
C TYR A 311 -4.75 -2.42 -21.51
N GLY A 312 -5.87 -2.03 -20.91
CA GLY A 312 -6.96 -2.93 -20.48
C GLY A 312 -6.58 -3.87 -19.33
N ARG A 313 -5.57 -3.54 -18.53
CA ARG A 313 -5.06 -4.35 -17.43
C ARG A 313 -4.38 -3.50 -16.37
N PRO A 314 -4.17 -4.02 -15.14
CA PRO A 314 -3.39 -3.33 -14.11
C PRO A 314 -1.96 -3.04 -14.57
N MET A 315 -1.45 -1.88 -14.19
CA MET A 315 -0.16 -1.34 -14.64
C MET A 315 0.75 -0.96 -13.49
N ASP A 316 2.04 -1.14 -13.73
CA ASP A 316 3.19 -0.64 -12.96
C ASP A 316 3.83 0.49 -13.76
N ILE A 317 3.94 1.69 -13.18
CA ILE A 317 4.26 2.92 -13.88
C ILE A 317 5.34 3.70 -13.12
N GLU A 318 6.44 4.01 -13.80
CA GLU A 318 7.47 4.91 -13.28
C GLU A 318 7.18 6.35 -13.74
N TRP A 319 7.36 7.30 -12.84
CA TRP A 319 7.10 8.73 -13.12
C TRP A 319 8.18 9.64 -12.52
N GLY A 320 8.29 10.84 -13.06
CA GLY A 320 9.16 11.90 -12.55
C GLY A 320 8.51 13.28 -12.68
N ARG A 321 8.78 14.14 -11.70
CA ARG A 321 8.50 15.57 -11.78
C ARG A 321 9.78 16.32 -12.10
N ASP A 322 9.76 17.07 -13.17
CA ASP A 322 10.87 17.91 -13.57
C ASP A 322 10.95 19.15 -12.66
N GLY A 323 12.11 19.34 -12.02
CA GLY A 323 12.31 20.48 -11.12
C GLY A 323 12.50 21.82 -11.82
N LEU A 324 12.71 21.83 -13.16
CA LEU A 324 12.90 23.04 -13.93
C LEU A 324 11.58 23.58 -14.50
N ASP A 325 10.72 22.72 -15.06
CA ASP A 325 9.44 23.10 -15.64
C ASP A 325 8.24 22.80 -14.73
N GLY A 326 8.46 22.06 -13.64
CA GLY A 326 7.45 21.67 -12.65
C GLY A 326 6.44 20.64 -13.14
N LYS A 327 6.63 20.03 -14.32
CA LYS A 327 5.67 19.11 -14.91
C LYS A 327 5.95 17.67 -14.56
N LEU A 328 4.88 16.87 -14.57
CA LEU A 328 4.92 15.43 -14.38
C LEU A 328 5.08 14.72 -15.72
N TYR A 329 5.92 13.68 -15.71
CA TYR A 329 6.22 12.84 -16.86
C TYR A 329 6.14 11.35 -16.49
N ILE A 330 5.63 10.55 -17.41
CA ILE A 330 5.67 9.10 -17.33
C ILE A 330 6.96 8.62 -17.98
N LEU A 331 7.74 7.84 -17.25
CA LEU A 331 9.05 7.37 -17.68
C LEU A 331 9.03 5.94 -18.23
N GLN A 332 8.14 5.10 -17.68
CA GLN A 332 7.93 3.72 -18.10
C GLN A 332 6.54 3.26 -17.65
N ALA A 333 5.93 2.35 -18.43
CA ALA A 333 4.73 1.63 -18.00
C ALA A 333 4.85 0.17 -18.46
N ARG A 334 4.49 -0.76 -17.58
CA ARG A 334 4.44 -2.19 -17.88
C ARG A 334 3.24 -2.82 -17.19
N PRO A 335 2.74 -3.97 -17.66
CA PRO A 335 1.70 -4.71 -16.96
C PRO A 335 2.15 -5.09 -15.55
N GLU A 336 1.25 -4.97 -14.59
CA GLU A 336 1.44 -5.54 -13.27
C GLU A 336 1.23 -7.06 -13.38
N THR A 337 2.17 -7.87 -12.89
CA THR A 337 2.18 -9.31 -13.12
C THR A 337 2.05 -10.16 -11.87
N VAL A 338 2.21 -9.58 -10.67
CA VAL A 338 2.21 -10.34 -9.42
C VAL A 338 0.79 -10.59 -8.95
N LYS A 339 0.01 -9.55 -8.72
CA LYS A 339 -1.35 -9.68 -8.18
C LYS A 339 -2.41 -9.94 -9.26
N SER A 340 -2.21 -9.45 -10.47
CA SER A 340 -3.12 -9.71 -11.58
C SER A 340 -3.14 -11.17 -12.07
N GLN A 341 -2.11 -11.97 -11.77
CA GLN A 341 -2.05 -13.40 -12.11
C GLN A 341 -2.64 -14.33 -11.04
N GLU A 342 -2.88 -13.83 -9.82
CA GLU A 342 -3.56 -14.60 -8.76
C GLU A 342 -5.06 -14.86 -9.05
N GLU A 343 -5.57 -14.50 -10.23
CA GLU A 343 -6.94 -14.75 -10.70
C GLU A 343 -7.20 -16.23 -11.03
N GLY A 344 -7.25 -17.09 -10.01
CA GLY A 344 -7.55 -18.52 -10.30
C GLY A 344 -8.33 -19.24 -9.21
N SER A 345 -8.14 -18.91 -7.97
CA SER A 345 -8.97 -19.41 -6.87
C SER A 345 -9.06 -18.35 -5.78
N ARG A 346 -10.27 -17.87 -5.51
CA ARG A 346 -10.53 -16.98 -4.37
C ARG A 346 -10.39 -17.77 -3.06
N ASN A 347 -9.15 -18.20 -2.78
CA ASN A 347 -8.82 -18.81 -1.49
C ASN A 347 -8.21 -17.73 -0.58
N LEU A 348 -8.82 -17.54 0.56
CA LEU A 348 -8.28 -16.66 1.60
C LEU A 348 -7.43 -17.51 2.55
N ARG A 349 -6.12 -17.24 2.61
CA ARG A 349 -5.23 -17.81 3.63
C ARG A 349 -5.10 -16.85 4.79
N ARG A 350 -5.32 -17.35 6.00
CA ARG A 350 -5.27 -16.57 7.23
C ARG A 350 -4.21 -17.10 8.17
N PHE A 351 -3.58 -16.17 8.88
CA PHE A 351 -2.54 -16.46 9.86
C PHE A 351 -2.95 -15.87 11.21
N ASP A 352 -3.18 -16.72 12.19
CA ASP A 352 -3.46 -16.32 13.56
C ASP A 352 -2.23 -16.59 14.42
N ILE A 353 -1.70 -15.57 15.09
CA ILE A 353 -0.48 -15.63 15.88
C ILE A 353 -0.85 -15.60 17.36
N ASN A 354 -0.51 -16.67 18.07
CA ASN A 354 -0.75 -16.82 19.51
C ASN A 354 0.57 -16.78 20.30
N GLY A 355 0.51 -16.31 21.53
CA GLY A 355 1.66 -16.23 22.43
C GLY A 355 2.02 -14.80 22.83
N ASP A 356 3.15 -14.65 23.50
CA ASP A 356 3.66 -13.36 23.94
C ASP A 356 4.31 -12.61 22.77
N LYS A 357 3.63 -11.58 22.30
CA LYS A 357 4.03 -10.76 21.16
C LYS A 357 5.02 -9.65 21.56
N THR A 358 6.20 -10.04 22.04
CA THR A 358 7.27 -9.07 22.31
C THR A 358 7.87 -8.56 20.99
N ILE A 359 7.59 -7.30 20.66
CA ILE A 359 8.06 -6.65 19.42
C ILE A 359 9.55 -6.30 19.58
N LEU A 360 10.37 -6.76 18.65
CA LEU A 360 11.80 -6.43 18.56
C LEU A 360 12.03 -5.23 17.64
N CYS A 361 11.39 -5.22 16.49
CA CYS A 361 11.36 -4.09 15.56
C CYS A 361 10.13 -4.17 14.65
N GLU A 362 9.87 -3.09 13.92
CA GLU A 362 8.74 -2.98 13.01
C GLU A 362 9.11 -2.21 11.73
N GLY A 363 8.34 -2.39 10.68
CA GLY A 363 8.52 -1.72 9.39
C GLY A 363 7.29 -1.87 8.51
N ARG A 364 7.45 -1.68 7.19
CA ARG A 364 6.34 -1.87 6.23
C ARG A 364 6.17 -3.35 5.90
N ALA A 365 4.96 -3.85 6.06
CA ALA A 365 4.61 -5.21 5.71
C ALA A 365 4.53 -5.40 4.19
N ILE A 366 5.12 -6.49 3.71
CA ILE A 366 5.06 -6.94 2.32
C ILE A 366 4.48 -8.35 2.30
N GLY A 367 3.39 -8.52 1.59
CA GLY A 367 2.57 -9.71 1.66
C GLY A 367 1.66 -9.72 2.90
N GLN A 368 0.98 -10.84 3.13
CA GLN A 368 0.03 -11.01 4.24
C GLN A 368 0.31 -12.31 5.01
N LYS A 369 1.56 -12.75 4.98
CA LYS A 369 1.99 -14.03 5.56
C LYS A 369 2.82 -13.83 6.82
N VAL A 370 3.09 -14.95 7.48
CA VAL A 370 3.99 -15.06 8.63
C VAL A 370 5.12 -16.00 8.27
N GLY A 371 6.35 -15.60 8.56
CA GLY A 371 7.55 -16.43 8.42
C GLY A 371 8.28 -16.54 9.76
N GLN A 372 8.91 -17.68 10.00
CA GLN A 372 9.61 -17.95 11.25
C GLN A 372 10.97 -18.58 10.97
N GLY A 373 11.94 -18.28 11.79
CA GLY A 373 13.27 -18.87 11.67
C GLY A 373 14.32 -18.17 12.53
N LYS A 374 15.56 -18.53 12.28
CA LYS A 374 16.71 -17.89 12.90
C LYS A 374 17.16 -16.71 12.07
N VAL A 375 17.46 -15.62 12.74
CA VAL A 375 18.02 -14.42 12.11
C VAL A 375 19.39 -14.74 11.51
N ARG A 376 19.55 -14.39 10.24
CA ARG A 376 20.81 -14.37 9.55
C ARG A 376 21.13 -12.96 9.10
N LEU A 377 22.07 -12.33 9.82
CA LEU A 377 22.54 -10.98 9.49
C LEU A 377 23.56 -11.05 8.36
N ILE A 378 23.26 -10.41 7.25
CA ILE A 378 24.12 -10.35 6.07
C ILE A 378 24.45 -8.87 5.79
N LYS A 379 25.72 -8.54 5.75
CA LYS A 379 26.19 -7.17 5.50
C LYS A 379 26.52 -6.92 4.03
N ASP A 380 27.03 -7.92 3.36
CA ASP A 380 27.35 -7.85 1.94
C ASP A 380 27.19 -9.21 1.23
N ALA A 381 27.25 -9.19 -0.09
CA ALA A 381 27.06 -10.37 -0.94
C ALA A 381 28.03 -11.53 -0.64
N SER A 382 29.22 -11.26 -0.10
CA SER A 382 30.21 -12.29 0.21
C SER A 382 29.79 -13.22 1.36
N GLU A 383 28.83 -12.79 2.19
CA GLU A 383 28.31 -13.54 3.33
C GLU A 383 27.09 -14.38 2.98
N MET A 384 26.58 -14.29 1.75
CA MET A 384 25.33 -14.94 1.32
C MET A 384 25.29 -16.45 1.50
N GLU A 385 26.41 -17.14 1.35
CA GLU A 385 26.49 -18.59 1.53
C GLU A 385 26.11 -19.06 2.95
N SER A 386 26.17 -18.17 3.93
CA SER A 386 25.83 -18.46 5.32
C SER A 386 24.35 -18.61 5.57
N VAL A 387 23.48 -18.22 4.62
CA VAL A 387 22.02 -18.32 4.76
C VAL A 387 21.57 -19.75 4.50
N GLU A 388 20.95 -20.34 5.50
CA GLU A 388 20.37 -21.67 5.44
C GLU A 388 18.88 -21.60 5.06
N ALA A 389 18.36 -22.73 4.56
CA ALA A 389 16.93 -22.82 4.24
C ALA A 389 16.07 -22.63 5.51
N GLY A 390 15.11 -21.71 5.47
CA GLY A 390 14.25 -21.36 6.59
C GLY A 390 14.79 -20.27 7.51
N ASP A 391 15.96 -19.70 7.24
CA ASP A 391 16.44 -18.53 7.97
C ASP A 391 15.61 -17.27 7.67
N VAL A 392 15.61 -16.34 8.61
CA VAL A 392 15.11 -14.97 8.41
C VAL A 392 16.29 -14.10 7.98
N LEU A 393 16.27 -13.69 6.73
CA LEU A 393 17.30 -12.82 6.16
C LEU A 393 17.14 -11.40 6.67
N VAL A 394 18.17 -10.87 7.35
CA VAL A 394 18.20 -9.50 7.87
C VAL A 394 19.38 -8.76 7.28
N THR A 395 19.13 -7.63 6.62
CA THR A 395 20.15 -6.85 5.96
C THR A 395 19.76 -5.37 5.89
N ASP A 396 20.72 -4.50 5.51
CA ASP A 396 20.44 -3.08 5.33
C ASP A 396 19.51 -2.83 4.14
N MET A 397 19.83 -3.41 2.98
CA MET A 397 18.98 -3.44 1.78
C MET A 397 19.37 -4.62 0.90
N THR A 398 18.53 -4.99 -0.05
CA THR A 398 18.86 -6.00 -1.06
C THR A 398 19.00 -5.37 -2.44
N ASP A 399 19.77 -6.01 -3.29
CA ASP A 399 19.84 -5.75 -4.72
C ASP A 399 19.58 -7.04 -5.52
N PRO A 400 19.51 -6.97 -6.85
CA PRO A 400 19.16 -8.14 -7.66
C PRO A 400 20.08 -9.35 -7.48
N ASP A 401 21.32 -9.18 -7.04
CA ASP A 401 22.26 -10.30 -6.84
C ASP A 401 21.91 -11.16 -5.62
N TRP A 402 21.00 -10.69 -4.77
CA TRP A 402 20.54 -11.39 -3.57
C TRP A 402 19.42 -12.40 -3.81
N GLU A 403 18.87 -12.49 -5.02
CA GLU A 403 17.73 -13.37 -5.33
C GLU A 403 17.99 -14.86 -4.96
N PRO A 404 19.16 -15.47 -5.24
CA PRO A 404 19.41 -16.86 -4.86
C PRO A 404 19.32 -17.11 -3.35
N VAL A 405 19.71 -16.13 -2.53
CA VAL A 405 19.66 -16.20 -1.08
C VAL A 405 18.24 -15.97 -0.57
N MET A 406 17.53 -15.00 -1.14
CA MET A 406 16.16 -14.70 -0.78
C MET A 406 15.23 -15.90 -0.97
N LYS A 407 15.49 -16.77 -1.95
CA LYS A 407 14.74 -18.01 -2.18
C LYS A 407 14.84 -19.03 -1.04
N ARG A 408 15.87 -18.97 -0.23
CA ARG A 408 16.07 -19.87 0.91
C ARG A 408 15.42 -19.35 2.18
N ALA A 409 15.19 -18.03 2.26
CA ALA A 409 14.67 -17.37 3.44
C ALA A 409 13.19 -17.71 3.68
N SER A 410 12.82 -17.83 4.95
CA SER A 410 11.42 -17.89 5.39
C SER A 410 10.76 -16.52 5.46
N ALA A 411 11.57 -15.49 5.65
CA ALA A 411 11.18 -14.07 5.66
C ALA A 411 12.38 -13.18 5.39
N ILE A 412 12.11 -11.94 4.98
CA ILE A 412 13.13 -10.92 4.72
C ILE A 412 12.85 -9.71 5.59
N VAL A 413 13.90 -9.14 6.18
CA VAL A 413 13.82 -7.90 6.98
C VAL A 413 14.92 -6.95 6.52
N THR A 414 14.54 -5.72 6.18
CA THR A 414 15.50 -4.70 5.74
C THR A 414 15.38 -3.40 6.53
N ASN A 415 16.52 -2.71 6.74
CA ASN A 415 16.51 -1.38 7.35
C ASN A 415 15.87 -0.35 6.42
N ARG A 416 16.16 -0.45 5.12
CA ARG A 416 15.71 0.51 4.10
C ARG A 416 14.75 -0.12 3.11
N GLY A 417 13.96 0.72 2.45
CA GLY A 417 13.07 0.35 1.38
C GLY A 417 11.61 0.62 1.70
N GLY A 418 10.81 0.73 0.65
CA GLY A 418 9.35 0.81 0.67
C GLY A 418 8.72 -0.36 -0.08
N ARG A 419 7.41 -0.32 -0.30
CA ARG A 419 6.63 -1.38 -0.97
C ARG A 419 7.03 -1.65 -2.41
N THR A 420 7.80 -0.78 -3.03
CA THR A 420 8.23 -0.86 -4.42
C THR A 420 9.71 -1.19 -4.57
N CYS A 421 10.43 -1.42 -3.48
CA CYS A 421 11.84 -1.77 -3.50
C CYS A 421 12.08 -3.20 -4.01
N HIS A 422 13.32 -3.51 -4.37
CA HIS A 422 13.71 -4.83 -4.85
C HIS A 422 13.32 -5.95 -3.86
N ALA A 423 13.63 -5.79 -2.57
CA ALA A 423 13.24 -6.77 -1.54
C ALA A 423 11.74 -7.05 -1.53
N ALA A 424 10.91 -6.00 -1.66
CA ALA A 424 9.46 -6.12 -1.69
C ALA A 424 8.97 -6.85 -2.95
N ILE A 425 9.51 -6.52 -4.12
CA ILE A 425 9.12 -7.15 -5.39
C ILE A 425 9.45 -8.65 -5.36
N ILE A 426 10.68 -9.00 -5.00
CA ILE A 426 11.10 -10.40 -4.95
C ILE A 426 10.37 -11.20 -3.87
N ALA A 427 10.11 -10.60 -2.71
CA ALA A 427 9.32 -11.27 -1.66
C ALA A 427 7.91 -11.64 -2.14
N ARG A 428 7.25 -10.75 -2.91
CA ARG A 428 5.95 -11.04 -3.53
C ARG A 428 6.05 -12.16 -4.56
N GLU A 429 7.05 -12.11 -5.45
CA GLU A 429 7.27 -13.15 -6.46
C GLU A 429 7.54 -14.52 -5.83
N LEU A 430 8.32 -14.57 -4.76
CA LEU A 430 8.62 -15.79 -4.02
C LEU A 430 7.48 -16.22 -3.09
N GLY A 431 6.51 -15.35 -2.83
CA GLY A 431 5.40 -15.61 -1.92
C GLY A 431 5.79 -15.73 -0.46
N ILE A 432 6.88 -15.07 -0.04
CA ILE A 432 7.36 -15.01 1.36
C ILE A 432 7.09 -13.64 1.97
N PRO A 433 6.91 -13.54 3.30
CA PRO A 433 6.73 -12.24 3.95
C PRO A 433 8.05 -11.46 3.97
N ALA A 434 7.93 -10.14 3.84
CA ALA A 434 9.05 -9.24 4.10
C ALA A 434 8.60 -8.02 4.93
N VAL A 435 9.48 -7.54 5.79
CA VAL A 435 9.31 -6.28 6.52
C VAL A 435 10.44 -5.36 6.11
N VAL A 436 10.09 -4.27 5.45
CA VAL A 436 11.07 -3.32 4.89
C VAL A 436 10.99 -1.97 5.60
N GLY A 437 12.07 -1.19 5.54
CA GLY A 437 12.09 0.15 6.14
C GLY A 437 12.08 0.15 7.67
N CYS A 438 12.68 -0.86 8.31
CA CYS A 438 12.74 -0.96 9.78
C CYS A 438 13.66 0.08 10.42
N GLY A 439 14.58 0.67 9.67
CA GLY A 439 15.55 1.65 10.15
C GLY A 439 16.80 1.03 10.78
N ASP A 440 16.65 0.22 11.79
CA ASP A 440 17.72 -0.28 12.67
C ASP A 440 17.65 -1.80 12.96
N ALA A 441 16.94 -2.57 12.16
CA ALA A 441 16.78 -4.02 12.38
C ALA A 441 18.12 -4.77 12.47
N THR A 442 19.13 -4.35 11.70
CA THR A 442 20.48 -4.94 11.74
C THR A 442 21.24 -4.68 13.04
N GLU A 443 20.81 -3.68 13.82
CA GLU A 443 21.37 -3.36 15.14
C GLU A 443 20.57 -4.01 16.28
N LEU A 444 19.25 -4.12 16.11
CA LEU A 444 18.33 -4.65 17.13
C LEU A 444 18.27 -6.17 17.17
N LEU A 445 18.47 -6.82 16.03
CA LEU A 445 18.41 -8.27 15.91
C LEU A 445 19.81 -8.90 15.96
N SER A 446 19.90 -10.06 16.60
CA SER A 446 21.16 -10.78 16.75
C SER A 446 21.20 -12.01 15.84
N ASN A 447 22.36 -12.31 15.26
CA ASN A 447 22.57 -13.49 14.41
C ASN A 447 22.24 -14.79 15.18
N GLY A 448 21.43 -15.67 14.59
CA GLY A 448 20.97 -16.91 15.22
C GLY A 448 19.78 -16.75 16.19
N GLN A 449 19.28 -15.55 16.44
CA GLN A 449 18.09 -15.30 17.25
C GLN A 449 16.85 -15.87 16.56
N GLU A 450 16.02 -16.59 17.30
CA GLU A 450 14.74 -17.08 16.81
C GLU A 450 13.69 -15.95 16.80
N VAL A 451 13.01 -15.76 15.68
CA VAL A 451 12.02 -14.71 15.50
C VAL A 451 10.82 -15.18 14.69
N THR A 452 9.70 -14.48 14.87
CA THR A 452 8.50 -14.58 14.05
C THR A 452 8.30 -13.26 13.34
N VAL A 453 8.27 -13.28 12.01
CA VAL A 453 8.05 -12.12 11.14
C VAL A 453 6.62 -12.14 10.67
N SER A 454 5.82 -11.16 11.11
CA SER A 454 4.40 -11.05 10.77
C SER A 454 4.13 -9.92 9.79
N CYS A 455 3.53 -10.25 8.66
CA CYS A 455 2.92 -9.30 7.73
C CYS A 455 1.38 -9.45 7.68
N ALA A 456 0.79 -10.20 8.61
CA ALA A 456 -0.64 -10.53 8.63
C ALA A 456 -1.49 -9.53 9.44
N GLU A 457 -0.90 -8.49 10.01
CA GLU A 457 -1.56 -7.59 10.95
C GLU A 457 -1.76 -6.16 10.42
N GLY A 458 -1.66 -5.99 9.11
CA GLY A 458 -1.88 -4.72 8.40
C GLY A 458 -0.66 -4.21 7.64
N ASP A 459 -0.60 -2.91 7.45
CA ASP A 459 0.49 -2.26 6.71
C ASP A 459 1.82 -2.26 7.48
N THR A 460 1.75 -2.42 8.80
CA THR A 460 2.94 -2.55 9.65
C THR A 460 3.29 -4.03 9.80
N GLY A 461 4.51 -4.37 9.45
CA GLY A 461 5.10 -5.67 9.71
C GLY A 461 5.84 -5.67 11.04
N PHE A 462 5.72 -6.75 11.78
CA PHE A 462 6.33 -6.90 13.10
C PHE A 462 7.33 -8.06 13.13
N ILE A 463 8.43 -7.86 13.81
CA ILE A 463 9.37 -8.91 14.16
C ILE A 463 9.21 -9.19 15.65
N TYR A 464 8.68 -10.37 15.97
CA TYR A 464 8.46 -10.82 17.34
C TYR A 464 9.60 -11.72 17.82
N SER A 465 9.90 -11.65 19.11
CA SER A 465 10.86 -12.53 19.76
C SER A 465 10.35 -13.97 19.82
N GLY A 466 11.17 -14.93 19.44
CA GLY A 466 10.87 -16.36 19.52
C GLY A 466 10.02 -16.90 18.37
N LEU A 467 9.82 -18.20 18.36
CA LEU A 467 8.93 -18.89 17.43
C LEU A 467 7.54 -19.00 18.06
N LEU A 468 6.64 -18.09 17.67
CA LEU A 468 5.26 -18.06 18.18
C LEU A 468 4.41 -19.16 17.55
N ASP A 469 3.30 -19.54 18.20
CA ASP A 469 2.32 -20.46 17.62
C ASP A 469 1.54 -19.75 16.50
N VAL A 470 1.69 -20.24 15.27
CA VAL A 470 1.04 -19.70 14.07
C VAL A 470 0.07 -20.71 13.51
N GLN A 471 -1.22 -20.40 13.57
CA GLN A 471 -2.27 -21.20 12.97
C GLN A 471 -2.59 -20.68 11.58
N ILE A 472 -2.66 -21.58 10.59
CA ILE A 472 -2.94 -21.27 9.20
C ILE A 472 -4.27 -21.89 8.80
N THR A 473 -5.19 -21.07 8.27
CA THR A 473 -6.50 -21.52 7.80
C THR A 473 -6.68 -21.09 6.33
N ASP A 474 -6.95 -22.06 5.44
CA ASP A 474 -7.29 -21.83 4.04
C ASP A 474 -8.80 -21.91 3.84
N VAL A 475 -9.40 -20.88 3.26
CA VAL A 475 -10.85 -20.76 3.03
C VAL A 475 -11.13 -20.51 1.56
N ALA A 476 -11.91 -21.40 0.91
CA ALA A 476 -12.38 -21.21 -0.46
C ALA A 476 -13.61 -20.29 -0.48
N LEU A 477 -13.56 -19.23 -1.27
CA LEU A 477 -14.64 -18.23 -1.39
C LEU A 477 -15.59 -18.50 -2.58
N ASP A 478 -15.27 -19.46 -3.43
CA ASP A 478 -16.10 -19.78 -4.59
C ASP A 478 -17.33 -20.59 -4.18
N ASN A 479 -18.49 -20.23 -4.76
CA ASN A 479 -19.78 -20.93 -4.54
C ASN A 479 -20.37 -20.85 -3.13
N MET A 480 -20.22 -19.72 -2.45
CA MET A 480 -20.89 -19.49 -1.17
C MET A 480 -22.43 -19.57 -1.30
N PRO A 481 -23.13 -20.32 -0.41
CA PRO A 481 -24.59 -20.34 -0.42
C PRO A 481 -25.15 -18.98 -0.03
N LYS A 482 -26.40 -18.70 -0.41
CA LYS A 482 -27.06 -17.45 -0.01
C LYS A 482 -27.20 -17.39 1.51
N ALA A 483 -26.73 -16.29 2.11
CA ALA A 483 -26.95 -16.05 3.53
C ALA A 483 -28.42 -15.69 3.82
N PRO A 484 -28.98 -16.18 4.93
CA PRO A 484 -30.37 -15.87 5.33
C PRO A 484 -30.52 -14.48 5.94
N VAL A 485 -29.44 -13.74 6.14
CA VAL A 485 -29.36 -12.42 6.74
C VAL A 485 -28.24 -11.63 6.05
N LYS A 486 -28.27 -10.31 6.12
CA LYS A 486 -27.14 -9.48 5.67
C LYS A 486 -25.95 -9.68 6.62
N VAL A 487 -24.87 -10.23 6.09
CA VAL A 487 -23.61 -10.37 6.85
C VAL A 487 -22.74 -9.15 6.57
N MET A 488 -22.33 -8.46 7.61
CA MET A 488 -21.43 -7.31 7.57
C MET A 488 -20.14 -7.61 8.33
N MET A 489 -19.18 -6.72 8.26
CA MET A 489 -17.88 -6.88 8.93
C MET A 489 -17.66 -5.81 10.00
N ASN A 490 -16.97 -6.18 11.08
CA ASN A 490 -16.37 -5.26 12.03
C ASN A 490 -14.93 -5.00 11.58
N VAL A 491 -14.65 -3.80 11.08
CA VAL A 491 -13.30 -3.41 10.63
C VAL A 491 -12.89 -2.13 11.34
N GLY A 492 -11.97 -2.24 12.28
CA GLY A 492 -11.48 -1.09 13.02
C GLY A 492 -10.22 -0.48 12.40
N ASN A 493 -9.33 -1.30 11.85
CA ASN A 493 -8.07 -0.86 11.28
C ASN A 493 -8.19 -0.55 9.78
N PRO A 494 -8.06 0.71 9.34
CA PRO A 494 -8.11 1.07 7.92
C PRO A 494 -7.04 0.39 7.07
N GLU A 495 -5.90 0.04 7.65
CA GLU A 495 -4.80 -0.62 6.93
C GLU A 495 -5.18 -2.02 6.42
N LEU A 496 -6.12 -2.68 7.07
CA LEU A 496 -6.63 -4.00 6.67
C LEU A 496 -7.83 -3.94 5.72
N ALA A 497 -8.38 -2.75 5.47
CA ALA A 497 -9.64 -2.59 4.76
C ALA A 497 -9.62 -3.22 3.36
N PHE A 498 -8.56 -3.01 2.59
CA PHE A 498 -8.46 -3.56 1.23
C PHE A 498 -8.29 -5.08 1.23
N SER A 499 -7.61 -5.65 2.21
CA SER A 499 -7.48 -7.10 2.37
C SER A 499 -8.83 -7.78 2.60
N PHE A 500 -9.75 -7.11 3.28
CA PHE A 500 -11.09 -7.63 3.55
C PHE A 500 -12.11 -7.30 2.46
N ALA A 501 -11.76 -6.47 1.47
CA ALA A 501 -12.67 -6.08 0.39
C ALA A 501 -13.21 -7.28 -0.41
N ASN A 502 -12.44 -8.36 -0.50
CA ASN A 502 -12.80 -9.58 -1.21
C ASN A 502 -13.68 -10.55 -0.40
N LEU A 503 -13.85 -10.33 0.91
CA LEU A 503 -14.77 -11.12 1.70
C LEU A 503 -16.22 -10.87 1.29
N PRO A 504 -17.05 -11.92 1.21
CA PRO A 504 -18.46 -11.74 0.93
C PRO A 504 -19.11 -11.00 2.09
N SER A 505 -19.65 -9.81 1.83
CA SER A 505 -20.33 -9.00 2.86
C SER A 505 -21.22 -7.95 2.23
N GLU A 506 -22.16 -7.44 3.03
CA GLU A 506 -23.01 -6.29 2.67
C GLU A 506 -22.38 -4.94 3.09
N GLY A 507 -21.13 -4.97 3.53
CA GLY A 507 -20.37 -3.80 3.93
C GLY A 507 -19.78 -3.90 5.34
N ILE A 508 -19.47 -2.75 5.92
CA ILE A 508 -18.90 -2.64 7.27
C ILE A 508 -20.00 -2.19 8.24
N GLY A 509 -20.36 -3.05 9.19
CA GLY A 509 -21.37 -2.76 10.20
C GLY A 509 -20.85 -2.02 11.42
N LEU A 510 -19.53 -2.10 11.65
CA LEU A 510 -18.85 -1.34 12.69
C LEU A 510 -17.44 -0.94 12.24
N ALA A 511 -17.26 0.36 12.03
CA ALA A 511 -15.94 0.98 11.92
C ALA A 511 -15.73 1.83 13.20
N ARG A 512 -14.66 1.53 13.95
CA ARG A 512 -14.36 2.20 15.22
C ARG A 512 -13.37 3.33 15.00
N MET A 513 -13.80 4.57 15.27
CA MET A 513 -12.93 5.74 15.12
C MET A 513 -11.74 5.74 16.10
N GLU A 514 -11.87 5.06 17.24
CA GLU A 514 -10.79 4.92 18.23
C GLU A 514 -9.52 4.30 17.65
N PHE A 515 -9.63 3.36 16.70
CA PHE A 515 -8.46 2.79 16.05
C PHE A 515 -7.67 3.83 15.25
N ILE A 516 -8.39 4.72 14.56
CA ILE A 516 -7.77 5.81 13.81
C ILE A 516 -7.09 6.78 14.77
N ILE A 517 -7.79 7.17 15.83
CA ILE A 517 -7.27 8.11 16.83
C ILE A 517 -6.04 7.54 17.54
N ASN A 518 -6.09 6.30 18.00
CA ASN A 518 -4.96 5.68 18.69
C ASN A 518 -3.74 5.47 17.80
N ARG A 519 -3.93 4.91 16.61
CA ARG A 519 -2.81 4.46 15.77
C ARG A 519 -2.26 5.55 14.86
N GLN A 520 -3.13 6.39 14.30
CA GLN A 520 -2.73 7.34 13.27
C GLN A 520 -2.57 8.76 13.80
N ILE A 521 -3.19 9.09 14.92
CA ILE A 521 -3.10 10.40 15.55
C ILE A 521 -2.25 10.33 16.81
N GLY A 522 -2.68 9.57 17.81
CA GLY A 522 -1.97 9.37 19.07
C GLY A 522 -1.93 10.58 20.00
N ILE A 523 -2.67 11.65 19.69
CA ILE A 523 -2.68 12.93 20.40
C ILE A 523 -4.12 13.26 20.81
N HIS A 524 -4.30 13.74 22.06
CA HIS A 524 -5.61 14.20 22.52
C HIS A 524 -6.07 15.41 21.68
N PRO A 525 -7.30 15.42 21.17
CA PRO A 525 -7.79 16.50 20.30
C PRO A 525 -7.74 17.88 20.95
N LYS A 526 -7.92 17.98 22.27
CA LYS A 526 -7.83 19.25 23.00
C LYS A 526 -6.40 19.81 23.01
N ALA A 527 -5.39 18.93 23.09
CA ALA A 527 -3.99 19.34 22.99
C ALA A 527 -3.67 19.94 21.60
N LEU A 528 -4.32 19.47 20.55
CA LEU A 528 -4.20 20.03 19.21
C LEU A 528 -4.96 21.36 19.05
N LEU A 529 -6.18 21.44 19.58
CA LEU A 529 -6.97 22.67 19.58
C LEU A 529 -6.31 23.80 20.37
N GLU A 530 -5.65 23.47 21.47
CA GLU A 530 -4.98 24.41 22.35
C GLU A 530 -3.44 24.32 22.22
N PHE A 531 -2.95 24.02 21.01
CA PHE A 531 -1.52 23.84 20.75
C PHE A 531 -0.65 24.98 21.29
N ASP A 532 -1.07 26.23 21.11
CA ASP A 532 -0.31 27.40 21.54
C ASP A 532 -0.15 27.52 23.06
N LYS A 533 -1.01 26.86 23.85
CA LYS A 533 -1.00 26.85 25.32
C LYS A 533 -0.14 25.74 25.90
N GLN A 534 0.39 24.83 25.07
CA GLN A 534 1.19 23.71 25.54
C GLN A 534 2.61 24.17 25.94
N ASP A 535 3.28 23.39 26.79
CA ASP A 535 4.68 23.60 27.09
C ASP A 535 5.58 23.26 25.89
N ASP A 536 6.86 23.63 25.97
CA ASP A 536 7.78 23.47 24.85
C ASP A 536 8.04 22.01 24.49
N GLU A 537 8.06 21.10 25.47
CA GLU A 537 8.27 19.66 25.24
C GLU A 537 7.08 19.05 24.49
N LEU A 538 5.86 19.33 24.92
CA LEU A 538 4.66 18.84 24.27
C LEU A 538 4.47 19.46 22.87
N LYS A 539 4.78 20.76 22.71
CA LYS A 539 4.79 21.40 21.38
C LYS A 539 5.76 20.73 20.42
N ALA A 540 6.97 20.41 20.89
CA ALA A 540 7.96 19.71 20.07
C ALA A 540 7.49 18.31 19.64
N GLU A 541 6.91 17.55 20.57
CA GLU A 541 6.33 16.22 20.28
C GLU A 541 5.20 16.31 19.26
N ILE A 542 4.26 17.23 19.46
CA ILE A 542 3.14 17.45 18.54
C ILE A 542 3.66 17.88 17.16
N THR A 543 4.58 18.84 17.08
CA THR A 543 5.13 19.34 15.82
C THR A 543 5.76 18.21 15.00
N ARG A 544 6.48 17.29 15.66
CA ARG A 544 7.07 16.13 14.98
C ARG A 544 5.98 15.21 14.40
N ARG A 545 4.91 14.93 15.14
CA ARG A 545 3.84 14.01 14.72
C ARG A 545 2.94 14.56 13.62
N ILE A 546 2.74 15.88 13.58
CA ILE A 546 1.87 16.52 12.59
C ILE A 546 2.60 16.91 11.30
N ALA A 547 3.85 16.53 11.15
CA ALA A 547 4.66 16.84 9.97
C ALA A 547 3.93 16.51 8.67
N GLY A 548 3.95 17.43 7.70
CA GLY A 548 3.26 17.29 6.41
C GLY A 548 1.82 17.76 6.38
N TYR A 549 1.23 18.15 7.50
CA TYR A 549 -0.13 18.69 7.59
C TYR A 549 -0.12 20.18 7.88
N ALA A 550 -1.16 20.89 7.43
CA ALA A 550 -1.20 22.36 7.45
C ALA A 550 -1.22 22.97 8.85
N SER A 551 -1.86 22.28 9.80
CA SER A 551 -1.98 22.73 11.20
C SER A 551 -2.25 21.54 12.13
N PRO A 552 -2.12 21.70 13.47
CA PRO A 552 -2.51 20.67 14.42
C PRO A 552 -3.95 20.20 14.27
N VAL A 553 -4.87 21.13 14.03
CA VAL A 553 -6.30 20.83 13.85
C VAL A 553 -6.54 20.12 12.52
N ASP A 554 -5.94 20.59 11.45
CA ASP A 554 -6.04 19.94 10.13
C ASP A 554 -5.49 18.51 10.17
N PHE A 555 -4.40 18.27 10.88
CA PHE A 555 -3.87 16.92 11.08
C PHE A 555 -4.92 15.97 11.68
N TYR A 556 -5.62 16.38 12.73
CA TYR A 556 -6.66 15.57 13.36
C TYR A 556 -7.81 15.26 12.40
N VAL A 557 -8.32 16.29 11.75
CA VAL A 557 -9.44 16.18 10.80
C VAL A 557 -9.04 15.33 9.59
N ASP A 558 -7.86 15.58 9.02
CA ASP A 558 -7.37 14.86 7.85
C ASP A 558 -7.13 13.38 8.15
N LYS A 559 -6.55 13.04 9.29
CA LYS A 559 -6.32 11.65 9.68
C LYS A 559 -7.60 10.87 9.90
N ILE A 560 -8.60 11.46 10.53
CA ILE A 560 -9.91 10.83 10.66
C ILE A 560 -10.57 10.64 9.29
N ALA A 561 -10.55 11.68 8.44
CA ALA A 561 -11.11 11.60 7.10
C ALA A 561 -10.41 10.53 6.26
N GLU A 562 -9.09 10.45 6.30
CA GLU A 562 -8.29 9.43 5.61
C GLU A 562 -8.67 8.01 6.06
N GLY A 563 -8.75 7.76 7.36
CA GLY A 563 -9.11 6.44 7.89
C GLY A 563 -10.53 6.03 7.51
N VAL A 564 -11.50 6.91 7.69
CA VAL A 564 -12.91 6.66 7.36
C VAL A 564 -13.09 6.49 5.84
N ALA A 565 -12.48 7.34 5.04
CA ALA A 565 -12.54 7.25 3.58
C ALA A 565 -11.95 5.93 3.06
N THR A 566 -10.84 5.46 3.63
CA THR A 566 -10.23 4.18 3.27
C THR A 566 -11.17 3.00 3.57
N LEU A 567 -11.80 2.99 4.76
CA LEU A 567 -12.79 1.99 5.11
C LEU A 567 -14.01 2.01 4.17
N ALA A 568 -14.55 3.19 3.91
CA ALA A 568 -15.72 3.35 3.03
C ALA A 568 -15.40 2.95 1.58
N ALA A 569 -14.23 3.30 1.06
CA ALA A 569 -13.77 2.95 -0.28
C ALA A 569 -13.63 1.45 -0.48
N SER A 570 -13.16 0.71 0.54
CA SER A 570 -12.92 -0.73 0.47
C SER A 570 -14.18 -1.55 0.16
N VAL A 571 -15.34 -1.05 0.54
CA VAL A 571 -16.64 -1.73 0.34
C VAL A 571 -17.61 -0.93 -0.53
N TYR A 572 -17.20 0.23 -1.05
CA TYR A 572 -18.04 1.09 -1.88
C TYR A 572 -18.69 0.33 -3.06
N PRO A 573 -19.99 0.50 -3.37
CA PRO A 573 -20.97 1.43 -2.75
C PRO A 573 -21.73 0.84 -1.54
N ARG A 574 -21.31 -0.34 -1.03
CA ARG A 574 -21.93 -0.96 0.16
C ARG A 574 -21.72 -0.09 1.39
N LYS A 575 -22.58 -0.22 2.39
CA LYS A 575 -22.59 0.65 3.55
C LYS A 575 -21.39 0.48 4.47
N THR A 576 -20.96 1.58 5.06
CA THR A 576 -19.97 1.63 6.15
C THR A 576 -20.55 2.44 7.28
N ILE A 577 -20.85 1.77 8.42
CA ILE A 577 -21.37 2.43 9.62
C ILE A 577 -20.18 2.79 10.50
N VAL A 578 -19.92 4.09 10.66
CA VAL A 578 -18.80 4.62 11.43
C VAL A 578 -19.30 5.03 12.81
N ARG A 579 -18.81 4.35 13.84
CA ARG A 579 -19.07 4.77 15.22
C ARG A 579 -18.14 5.91 15.59
N MET A 580 -18.69 7.04 15.99
CA MET A 580 -17.94 8.16 16.51
C MET A 580 -17.20 7.76 17.79
N SER A 581 -16.20 8.52 18.21
CA SER A 581 -15.26 8.11 19.25
C SER A 581 -15.94 7.72 20.56
N ASP A 582 -15.57 6.58 21.11
CA ASP A 582 -16.12 6.03 22.36
C ASP A 582 -15.01 5.69 23.37
N PHE A 583 -14.02 6.57 23.47
CA PHE A 583 -13.01 6.47 24.52
C PHE A 583 -13.59 6.82 25.89
N LYS A 584 -13.19 6.05 26.88
CA LYS A 584 -13.35 6.41 28.29
C LYS A 584 -12.29 7.45 28.69
N SER A 585 -12.49 8.13 29.80
CA SER A 585 -11.58 9.17 30.28
C SER A 585 -10.15 8.66 30.52
N ASN A 586 -9.97 7.46 31.03
CA ASN A 586 -8.67 6.83 31.19
C ASN A 586 -7.98 6.51 29.85
N GLU A 587 -8.74 6.16 28.81
CA GLU A 587 -8.21 5.90 27.47
C GLU A 587 -7.79 7.20 26.77
N TYR A 588 -8.59 8.26 26.86
CA TYR A 588 -8.20 9.60 26.39
C TYR A 588 -7.00 10.16 27.13
N ALA A 589 -6.87 9.88 28.43
CA ALA A 589 -5.74 10.34 29.25
C ALA A 589 -4.40 9.74 28.79
N ASN A 590 -4.43 8.55 28.16
CA ASN A 590 -3.23 7.89 27.63
C ASN A 590 -2.72 8.46 26.30
N LEU A 591 -3.52 9.28 25.62
CA LEU A 591 -3.08 9.99 24.42
C LEU A 591 -2.11 11.10 24.80
N VAL A 592 -1.21 11.47 23.88
CA VAL A 592 -0.27 12.57 24.10
C VAL A 592 -1.03 13.85 24.50
N GLY A 593 -0.66 14.45 25.62
CA GLY A 593 -1.34 15.61 26.21
C GLY A 593 -2.68 15.30 26.90
N GLY A 594 -3.14 14.03 26.88
CA GLY A 594 -4.46 13.66 27.41
C GLY A 594 -4.61 13.82 28.92
N SER A 595 -3.57 13.53 29.69
CA SER A 595 -3.58 13.66 31.17
C SER A 595 -3.84 15.07 31.67
N ILE A 596 -3.63 16.09 30.84
CA ILE A 596 -3.89 17.51 31.17
C ILE A 596 -5.40 17.79 31.18
N TYR A 597 -6.16 17.14 30.34
CA TYR A 597 -7.55 17.46 30.04
C TYR A 597 -8.57 16.47 30.61
N GLU A 598 -8.14 15.21 30.86
CA GLU A 598 -9.07 14.17 31.32
C GLU A 598 -9.13 14.08 32.84
N PRO A 599 -10.37 14.01 33.39
CA PRO A 599 -10.57 13.81 34.81
C PRO A 599 -10.23 12.37 35.23
N HIS A 600 -9.83 12.19 36.47
CA HIS A 600 -9.79 10.87 37.08
C HIS A 600 -11.23 10.48 37.48
N GLU A 601 -11.68 9.32 37.03
CA GLU A 601 -12.99 8.76 37.35
C GLU A 601 -12.82 7.41 38.07
N GLU A 602 -13.65 7.17 39.09
CA GLU A 602 -13.67 5.90 39.84
C GLU A 602 -14.12 4.75 38.94
N ASN A 603 -15.07 4.97 38.03
CA ASN A 603 -15.54 3.99 37.06
C ASN A 603 -15.71 4.63 35.69
N PRO A 604 -14.63 4.69 34.91
CA PRO A 604 -14.68 5.29 33.58
C PRO A 604 -15.67 4.61 32.63
N MET A 605 -15.96 3.32 32.81
CA MET A 605 -16.93 2.57 32.00
C MET A 605 -18.35 3.19 32.08
N LEU A 606 -18.74 3.69 33.26
CA LEU A 606 -20.02 4.34 33.51
C LEU A 606 -19.94 5.87 33.51
N GLY A 607 -18.77 6.41 33.21
CA GLY A 607 -18.45 7.82 33.34
C GLY A 607 -18.65 8.66 32.08
N PHE A 608 -17.72 9.57 31.87
CA PHE A 608 -17.75 10.58 30.80
C PHE A 608 -17.33 9.99 29.46
N ARG A 609 -18.29 9.41 28.75
CA ARG A 609 -18.09 8.75 27.44
C ARG A 609 -19.30 8.90 26.53
N GLY A 610 -19.11 8.70 25.23
CA GLY A 610 -20.17 8.69 24.22
C GLY A 610 -20.92 10.01 24.08
N ALA A 611 -22.24 9.94 23.92
CA ALA A 611 -23.09 11.09 23.66
C ALA A 611 -22.98 12.21 24.72
N ALA A 612 -22.83 11.86 26.00
CA ALA A 612 -22.67 12.85 27.09
C ALA A 612 -21.39 13.69 26.89
N ARG A 613 -20.34 13.10 26.41
CA ARG A 613 -19.07 13.78 26.12
C ARG A 613 -19.21 14.77 24.96
N TYR A 614 -19.91 14.38 23.90
CA TYR A 614 -20.02 15.18 22.67
C TYR A 614 -20.72 16.52 22.86
N VAL A 615 -21.67 16.58 23.78
CA VAL A 615 -22.45 17.78 24.05
C VAL A 615 -21.93 18.60 25.24
N ALA A 616 -20.93 18.09 25.93
CA ALA A 616 -20.34 18.78 27.09
C ALA A 616 -19.46 19.96 26.65
N ASP A 617 -19.49 21.06 27.42
CA ASP A 617 -18.75 22.29 27.10
C ASP A 617 -17.26 22.10 26.99
N ASN A 618 -16.68 21.14 27.73
CA ASN A 618 -15.24 20.84 27.71
C ASN A 618 -14.82 19.89 26.57
N PHE A 619 -15.74 19.38 25.76
CA PHE A 619 -15.42 18.45 24.67
C PHE A 619 -16.14 18.73 23.33
N LYS A 620 -17.18 19.55 23.31
CA LYS A 620 -17.98 19.82 22.09
C LYS A 620 -17.16 20.37 20.92
N ASP A 621 -16.07 21.08 21.17
CA ASP A 621 -15.16 21.58 20.16
C ASP A 621 -14.30 20.44 19.56
N CYS A 622 -13.94 19.43 20.35
CA CYS A 622 -13.30 18.20 19.87
C CYS A 622 -14.27 17.36 19.01
N PHE A 623 -15.52 17.23 19.45
CA PHE A 623 -16.56 16.56 18.67
C PHE A 623 -16.83 17.23 17.33
N ALA A 624 -16.76 18.57 17.27
CA ALA A 624 -16.86 19.30 16.02
C ALA A 624 -15.79 18.92 14.99
N LEU A 625 -14.60 18.52 15.42
CA LEU A 625 -13.53 18.04 14.52
C LEU A 625 -13.87 16.69 13.90
N GLU A 626 -14.44 15.76 14.67
CA GLU A 626 -14.92 14.48 14.16
C GLU A 626 -16.05 14.70 13.13
N CYS A 627 -16.99 15.59 13.43
CA CYS A 627 -18.06 15.96 12.50
C CYS A 627 -17.52 16.56 11.20
N LYS A 628 -16.53 17.46 11.28
CA LYS A 628 -15.88 18.07 10.12
C LYS A 628 -15.24 17.02 9.22
N ALA A 629 -14.57 16.02 9.80
CA ALA A 629 -13.96 14.93 9.07
C ALA A 629 -15.01 14.08 8.33
N LEU A 630 -16.09 13.67 9.02
CA LEU A 630 -17.18 12.88 8.44
C LEU A 630 -17.93 13.64 7.35
N LYS A 631 -18.16 14.93 7.54
CA LYS A 631 -18.75 15.78 6.51
C LYS A 631 -17.90 15.87 5.26
N ARG A 632 -16.58 16.04 5.42
CA ARG A 632 -15.63 16.02 4.29
C ARG A 632 -15.72 14.71 3.50
N VAL A 633 -15.69 13.58 4.17
CA VAL A 633 -15.77 12.26 3.53
C VAL A 633 -17.07 12.10 2.75
N ARG A 634 -18.20 12.49 3.31
CA ARG A 634 -19.49 12.32 2.66
C ARG A 634 -19.74 13.35 1.56
N ASP A 635 -19.58 14.63 1.85
CA ASP A 635 -20.03 15.73 1.00
C ASP A 635 -18.96 16.14 -0.04
N GLU A 636 -17.70 16.25 0.37
CA GLU A 636 -16.61 16.67 -0.50
C GLU A 636 -16.03 15.50 -1.31
N MET A 637 -15.69 14.41 -0.62
CA MET A 637 -15.11 13.22 -1.27
C MET A 637 -16.16 12.34 -1.96
N GLY A 638 -17.45 12.56 -1.70
CA GLY A 638 -18.54 11.82 -2.35
C GLY A 638 -18.74 10.39 -1.86
N LEU A 639 -18.20 10.01 -0.71
CA LEU A 639 -18.37 8.68 -0.11
C LEU A 639 -19.65 8.65 0.74
N THR A 640 -20.80 8.77 0.10
CA THR A 640 -22.11 8.83 0.74
C THR A 640 -22.59 7.49 1.31
N ASN A 641 -21.84 6.42 1.09
CA ASN A 641 -22.05 5.12 1.73
C ASN A 641 -21.67 5.10 3.23
N VAL A 642 -21.06 6.16 3.75
CA VAL A 642 -20.79 6.33 5.18
C VAL A 642 -22.08 6.70 5.92
N GLU A 643 -22.40 5.93 6.95
CA GLU A 643 -23.44 6.21 7.93
C GLU A 643 -22.80 6.46 9.29
N ILE A 644 -23.46 7.21 10.16
CA ILE A 644 -22.93 7.62 11.45
C ILE A 644 -23.62 6.86 12.56
N MET A 645 -22.84 6.29 13.48
CA MET A 645 -23.33 5.63 14.69
C MET A 645 -22.91 6.41 15.93
N ILE A 646 -23.86 6.65 16.81
CA ILE A 646 -23.64 7.34 18.08
C ILE A 646 -23.58 6.31 19.20
N PRO A 647 -22.45 6.22 19.94
CA PRO A 647 -22.30 5.31 21.06
C PRO A 647 -22.84 5.89 22.36
N PHE A 648 -23.25 5.02 23.26
CA PHE A 648 -23.52 5.27 24.69
C PHE A 648 -24.48 6.42 24.96
N VAL A 649 -25.66 6.32 24.36
CA VAL A 649 -26.75 7.29 24.54
C VAL A 649 -27.64 6.86 25.72
N ARG A 650 -27.53 7.50 26.87
CA ARG A 650 -28.19 7.07 28.12
C ARG A 650 -29.66 7.43 28.18
N THR A 651 -30.00 8.66 27.74
CA THR A 651 -31.31 9.25 27.91
C THR A 651 -31.87 9.82 26.60
N LEU A 652 -33.18 10.01 26.53
CA LEU A 652 -33.84 10.69 25.42
C LEU A 652 -33.33 12.14 25.24
N GLY A 653 -33.03 12.82 26.35
CA GLY A 653 -32.44 14.17 26.31
C GLY A 653 -31.05 14.18 25.67
N GLU A 654 -30.20 13.17 25.95
CA GLU A 654 -28.91 13.03 25.28
C GLU A 654 -29.07 12.72 23.79
N ALA A 655 -30.04 11.88 23.40
CA ALA A 655 -30.36 11.60 22.02
C ALA A 655 -30.74 12.88 21.25
N GLU A 656 -31.66 13.69 21.81
CA GLU A 656 -32.05 14.96 21.22
C GLU A 656 -30.86 15.92 21.09
N ALA A 657 -30.06 16.05 22.14
CA ALA A 657 -28.91 16.96 22.18
C ALA A 657 -27.83 16.57 21.17
N VAL A 658 -27.50 15.28 21.02
CA VAL A 658 -26.45 14.84 20.07
C VAL A 658 -26.92 14.96 18.63
N VAL A 659 -28.17 14.67 18.32
CA VAL A 659 -28.75 14.85 16.97
C VAL A 659 -28.76 16.34 16.58
N LYS A 660 -29.08 17.22 17.52
CA LYS A 660 -28.97 18.67 17.33
C LYS A 660 -27.51 19.11 17.10
N ALA A 661 -26.56 18.62 17.89
CA ALA A 661 -25.13 18.93 17.72
C ALA A 661 -24.61 18.47 16.36
N LEU A 662 -24.99 17.29 15.89
CA LEU A 662 -24.66 16.81 14.54
C LEU A 662 -25.19 17.74 13.46
N LYS A 663 -26.47 18.17 13.57
CA LYS A 663 -27.08 19.10 12.62
C LYS A 663 -26.35 20.45 12.60
N GLU A 664 -26.01 20.99 13.75
CA GLU A 664 -25.26 22.24 13.89
C GLU A 664 -23.87 22.16 13.28
N ASN A 665 -23.27 20.97 13.27
CA ASN A 665 -21.99 20.69 12.60
C ASN A 665 -22.13 20.21 11.13
N GLY A 666 -23.31 20.37 10.54
CA GLY A 666 -23.54 20.08 9.13
C GLY A 666 -23.85 18.62 8.78
N LEU A 667 -24.10 17.77 9.79
CA LEU A 667 -24.47 16.36 9.62
C LEU A 667 -25.96 16.17 9.98
N GLU A 668 -26.83 16.67 9.12
CA GLU A 668 -28.27 16.60 9.32
C GLU A 668 -28.83 15.26 8.84
N ARG A 669 -29.57 14.60 9.70
CA ARG A 669 -30.29 13.35 9.42
C ARG A 669 -31.15 13.48 8.18
N GLY A 670 -31.02 12.52 7.24
CA GLY A 670 -31.75 12.47 5.98
C GLY A 670 -31.17 13.33 4.86
N LYS A 671 -30.30 14.29 5.14
CA LYS A 671 -29.65 15.12 4.13
C LYS A 671 -28.56 14.33 3.40
N ASN A 672 -28.58 14.36 2.07
CA ASN A 672 -27.70 13.53 1.22
C ASN A 672 -27.74 12.04 1.57
N GLY A 673 -28.90 11.54 1.99
CA GLY A 673 -29.09 10.14 2.36
C GLY A 673 -28.41 9.72 3.67
N LEU A 674 -28.02 10.67 4.53
CA LEU A 674 -27.40 10.35 5.81
C LEU A 674 -28.37 9.65 6.75
N ARG A 675 -28.04 8.43 7.15
CA ARG A 675 -28.71 7.73 8.25
C ARG A 675 -27.90 7.91 9.55
N LEU A 676 -28.63 8.19 10.63
CA LEU A 676 -28.07 8.19 11.99
C LEU A 676 -28.49 6.90 12.68
N ILE A 677 -27.50 6.12 13.09
CA ILE A 677 -27.70 4.86 13.81
C ILE A 677 -27.31 5.07 15.27
N MET A 678 -28.10 4.55 16.19
CA MET A 678 -27.74 4.52 17.61
C MET A 678 -27.15 3.17 17.97
N MET A 679 -26.04 3.16 18.67
CA MET A 679 -25.58 1.94 19.32
C MET A 679 -26.49 1.62 20.50
N CYS A 680 -27.25 0.54 20.35
CA CYS A 680 -28.17 0.07 21.38
C CYS A 680 -27.39 -0.84 22.34
N GLU A 681 -26.93 -0.27 23.46
CA GLU A 681 -25.98 -0.94 24.34
C GLU A 681 -26.24 -0.71 25.85
N LEU A 682 -27.26 0.10 26.16
CA LEU A 682 -27.73 0.27 27.54
C LEU A 682 -29.14 -0.32 27.70
N PRO A 683 -29.46 -0.89 28.84
CA PRO A 683 -30.84 -1.34 29.12
C PRO A 683 -31.92 -0.26 28.89
N SER A 684 -31.61 1.01 29.17
CA SER A 684 -32.50 2.13 28.86
C SER A 684 -32.86 2.25 27.39
N ASN A 685 -31.93 1.90 26.49
CA ASN A 685 -32.17 1.92 25.06
C ASN A 685 -33.19 0.85 24.62
N ALA A 686 -33.16 -0.32 25.23
CA ALA A 686 -34.09 -1.39 24.95
C ALA A 686 -35.50 -1.11 25.54
N VAL A 687 -35.53 -0.62 26.77
CA VAL A 687 -36.77 -0.33 27.47
C VAL A 687 -37.55 0.80 26.78
N LEU A 688 -36.86 1.86 26.33
CA LEU A 688 -37.44 3.00 25.63
C LEU A 688 -37.15 3.00 24.13
N ALA A 689 -37.00 1.82 23.53
CA ALA A 689 -36.57 1.67 22.16
C ALA A 689 -37.41 2.46 21.15
N GLU A 690 -38.74 2.41 21.25
CA GLU A 690 -39.62 3.14 20.33
C GLU A 690 -39.43 4.67 20.42
N GLN A 691 -39.14 5.22 21.60
CA GLN A 691 -38.90 6.63 21.80
C GLN A 691 -37.51 7.04 21.25
N PHE A 692 -36.45 6.25 21.47
CA PHE A 692 -35.17 6.52 20.89
C PHE A 692 -35.20 6.50 19.37
N LEU A 693 -36.00 5.64 18.76
CA LEU A 693 -36.15 5.55 17.30
C LEU A 693 -36.79 6.79 16.66
N GLN A 694 -37.33 7.72 17.44
CA GLN A 694 -37.76 9.02 16.92
C GLN A 694 -36.56 9.88 16.48
N TYR A 695 -35.41 9.68 17.10
CA TYR A 695 -34.19 10.42 16.83
C TYR A 695 -33.25 9.74 15.85
N PHE A 696 -33.37 8.41 15.69
CA PHE A 696 -32.46 7.58 14.88
C PHE A 696 -33.19 6.80 13.80
N ASP A 697 -32.44 6.43 12.75
CA ASP A 697 -32.94 5.64 11.63
C ASP A 697 -32.86 4.13 11.90
N GLY A 698 -32.29 3.74 13.00
CA GLY A 698 -32.15 2.36 13.42
C GLY A 698 -31.17 2.17 14.56
N PHE A 699 -31.00 0.92 14.94
CA PHE A 699 -30.08 0.48 15.98
C PHE A 699 -29.00 -0.44 15.43
N SER A 700 -27.81 -0.32 15.98
CA SER A 700 -26.79 -1.39 15.97
C SER A 700 -26.59 -1.83 17.41
N ILE A 701 -26.85 -3.11 17.69
CA ILE A 701 -26.79 -3.62 19.06
C ILE A 701 -25.32 -3.83 19.44
N GLY A 702 -24.88 -3.17 20.50
CA GLY A 702 -23.59 -3.39 21.16
C GLY A 702 -23.76 -4.39 22.29
N SER A 703 -23.76 -5.68 21.98
CA SER A 703 -24.10 -6.73 22.93
C SER A 703 -23.13 -6.87 24.10
N ASN A 704 -21.87 -6.43 23.91
CA ASN A 704 -20.87 -6.46 24.99
C ASN A 704 -21.27 -5.56 26.16
N ASP A 705 -21.50 -4.27 25.91
CA ASP A 705 -21.93 -3.33 26.94
C ASP A 705 -23.36 -3.62 27.42
N MET A 706 -24.26 -4.04 26.53
CA MET A 706 -25.61 -4.46 26.92
C MET A 706 -25.57 -5.60 27.93
N THR A 707 -24.75 -6.59 27.71
CA THR A 707 -24.59 -7.73 28.63
C THR A 707 -24.00 -7.29 29.96
N GLN A 708 -22.93 -6.52 29.92
CA GLN A 708 -22.28 -5.97 31.11
C GLN A 708 -23.26 -5.20 31.99
N LEU A 709 -24.03 -4.31 31.40
CA LEU A 709 -24.95 -3.43 32.11
C LEU A 709 -26.25 -4.13 32.54
N THR A 710 -26.76 -5.06 31.75
CA THR A 710 -27.94 -5.86 32.11
C THR A 710 -27.65 -6.77 33.31
N LEU A 711 -26.47 -7.44 33.33
CA LEU A 711 -26.06 -8.35 34.38
C LEU A 711 -25.38 -7.64 35.54
N GLY A 712 -25.01 -6.35 35.40
CA GLY A 712 -24.33 -5.59 36.45
C GLY A 712 -22.94 -6.14 36.78
N LEU A 713 -22.19 -6.57 35.78
CA LEU A 713 -20.83 -7.13 35.94
C LEU A 713 -19.82 -6.39 35.09
N ASP A 714 -18.58 -6.38 35.54
CA ASP A 714 -17.45 -5.87 34.79
C ASP A 714 -16.77 -7.04 34.04
N ARG A 715 -16.83 -7.01 32.69
CA ARG A 715 -16.26 -8.06 31.84
C ARG A 715 -14.73 -8.15 31.92
N ASP A 716 -14.10 -7.06 32.33
CA ASP A 716 -12.63 -7.00 32.46
C ASP A 716 -12.14 -7.46 33.86
N SER A 717 -13.05 -7.73 34.77
CA SER A 717 -12.74 -8.26 36.10
C SER A 717 -12.60 -9.78 36.07
N GLY A 718 -11.39 -10.27 36.26
CA GLY A 718 -11.11 -11.71 36.30
C GLY A 718 -11.85 -12.50 37.37
N LEU A 719 -12.50 -11.82 38.34
CA LEU A 719 -13.28 -12.44 39.41
C LEU A 719 -14.73 -12.78 39.00
N VAL A 720 -15.30 -12.03 38.05
CA VAL A 720 -16.71 -12.17 37.66
C VAL A 720 -16.89 -12.37 36.15
N SER A 721 -15.85 -12.28 35.36
CA SER A 721 -15.87 -12.42 33.89
C SER A 721 -16.44 -13.77 33.40
N ASP A 722 -16.31 -14.83 34.20
CA ASP A 722 -16.89 -16.13 33.88
C ASP A 722 -18.44 -16.13 33.80
N SER A 723 -19.07 -15.13 34.41
CA SER A 723 -20.52 -14.93 34.36
C SER A 723 -20.96 -14.11 33.13
N PHE A 724 -20.04 -13.60 32.35
CA PHE A 724 -20.34 -12.83 31.15
C PHE A 724 -20.72 -13.77 30.01
N ASP A 725 -22.01 -13.78 29.64
CA ASP A 725 -22.51 -14.53 28.49
C ASP A 725 -23.58 -13.70 27.79
N GLU A 726 -23.31 -13.31 26.54
CA GLU A 726 -24.24 -12.52 25.70
C GLU A 726 -25.52 -13.31 25.37
N ARG A 727 -25.53 -14.63 25.57
CA ARG A 727 -26.69 -15.52 25.38
C ARG A 727 -27.58 -15.61 26.62
N ASN A 728 -27.23 -14.94 27.70
CA ASN A 728 -28.03 -14.94 28.93
C ASN A 728 -29.48 -14.54 28.65
N PRO A 729 -30.48 -15.25 29.23
CA PRO A 729 -31.90 -14.94 29.01
C PRO A 729 -32.29 -13.48 29.28
N ALA A 730 -31.71 -12.85 30.27
CA ALA A 730 -31.97 -11.43 30.57
C ALA A 730 -31.46 -10.51 29.44
N VAL A 731 -30.30 -10.82 28.89
CA VAL A 731 -29.76 -10.09 27.74
C VAL A 731 -30.65 -10.31 26.51
N LYS A 732 -31.06 -11.55 26.23
CA LYS A 732 -31.98 -11.86 25.12
C LYS A 732 -33.30 -11.09 25.20
N VAL A 733 -33.86 -10.86 26.39
CA VAL A 733 -35.05 -10.01 26.58
C VAL A 733 -34.77 -8.59 26.11
N MET A 734 -33.65 -8.00 26.48
CA MET A 734 -33.26 -6.65 26.03
C MET A 734 -33.11 -6.58 24.51
N LEU A 735 -32.44 -7.56 23.91
CA LEU A 735 -32.26 -7.61 22.46
C LEU A 735 -33.60 -7.79 21.72
N HIS A 736 -34.48 -8.64 22.24
CA HIS A 736 -35.83 -8.81 21.68
C HIS A 736 -36.62 -7.50 21.68
N LEU A 737 -36.58 -6.74 22.75
CA LEU A 737 -37.23 -5.43 22.82
C LEU A 737 -36.70 -4.46 21.75
N ALA A 738 -35.40 -4.40 21.59
CA ALA A 738 -34.78 -3.53 20.61
C ALA A 738 -35.12 -3.94 19.17
N ILE A 739 -35.01 -5.23 18.85
CA ILE A 739 -35.29 -5.77 17.50
C ILE A 739 -36.78 -5.57 17.16
N SER A 740 -37.68 -5.89 18.10
CA SER A 740 -39.12 -5.76 17.89
C SER A 740 -39.55 -4.31 17.64
N ALA A 741 -38.99 -3.36 18.37
CA ALA A 741 -39.28 -1.92 18.20
C ALA A 741 -38.83 -1.42 16.82
N CYS A 742 -37.62 -1.81 16.35
CA CYS A 742 -37.13 -1.45 15.02
C CYS A 742 -38.01 -2.03 13.92
N ARG A 743 -38.38 -3.30 14.03
CA ARG A 743 -39.24 -3.97 13.05
C ARG A 743 -40.65 -3.31 12.99
N LYS A 744 -41.22 -3.00 14.14
CA LYS A 744 -42.51 -2.33 14.21
C LYS A 744 -42.52 -0.98 13.49
N GLN A 745 -41.43 -0.25 13.54
CA GLN A 745 -41.24 1.06 12.89
C GLN A 745 -40.63 1.00 11.50
N ASN A 746 -40.38 -0.18 10.97
CA ASN A 746 -39.67 -0.40 9.71
C ASN A 746 -38.29 0.30 9.65
N LYS A 747 -37.59 0.24 10.75
CA LYS A 747 -36.22 0.81 10.87
C LYS A 747 -35.16 -0.27 10.93
N TYR A 748 -33.95 0.10 10.58
CA TYR A 748 -32.80 -0.80 10.57
C TYR A 748 -32.51 -1.33 11.98
N VAL A 749 -32.17 -2.61 12.07
CA VAL A 749 -31.58 -3.22 13.25
C VAL A 749 -30.49 -4.22 12.87
N GLY A 750 -29.29 -3.97 13.35
CA GLY A 750 -28.13 -4.86 13.24
C GLY A 750 -27.52 -5.13 14.60
N ILE A 751 -26.56 -6.03 14.62
CA ILE A 751 -25.71 -6.30 15.79
C ILE A 751 -24.25 -6.20 15.38
N CYS A 752 -23.41 -5.60 16.22
CA CYS A 752 -21.99 -5.45 16.00
C CYS A 752 -21.12 -5.88 17.20
N GLY A 753 -21.73 -6.42 18.25
CA GLY A 753 -21.02 -6.97 19.38
C GLY A 753 -20.28 -8.28 19.04
N GLN A 754 -19.49 -8.76 19.98
CA GLN A 754 -18.65 -9.96 19.80
C GLN A 754 -19.44 -11.26 19.76
N GLY A 755 -20.60 -11.32 20.40
CA GLY A 755 -21.39 -12.54 20.60
C GLY A 755 -21.63 -13.39 19.35
N PRO A 756 -22.11 -12.83 18.23
CA PRO A 756 -22.33 -13.59 17.00
C PRO A 756 -21.05 -14.18 16.37
N SER A 757 -19.89 -13.52 16.57
CA SER A 757 -18.59 -14.03 16.13
C SER A 757 -18.13 -15.22 16.98
N ASP A 758 -18.34 -15.15 18.29
CA ASP A 758 -17.92 -16.20 19.22
C ASP A 758 -18.90 -17.39 19.27
N HIS A 759 -20.20 -17.12 19.01
CA HIS A 759 -21.28 -18.08 19.18
C HIS A 759 -22.20 -18.12 17.95
N PRO A 760 -22.00 -18.99 16.98
CA PRO A 760 -22.86 -19.11 15.80
C PRO A 760 -24.34 -19.42 16.13
N ASP A 761 -24.61 -20.14 17.22
CA ASP A 761 -25.96 -20.40 17.73
C ASP A 761 -26.68 -19.10 18.17
N PHE A 762 -25.95 -18.16 18.71
CA PHE A 762 -26.46 -16.83 19.04
C PHE A 762 -26.80 -16.03 17.77
N ALA A 763 -25.95 -16.09 16.75
CA ALA A 763 -26.25 -15.51 15.44
C ALA A 763 -27.54 -16.09 14.83
N LYS A 764 -27.72 -17.41 14.91
CA LYS A 764 -28.95 -18.10 14.45
C LYS A 764 -30.19 -17.56 15.20
N TRP A 765 -30.12 -17.45 16.52
CA TRP A 765 -31.22 -16.90 17.31
C TRP A 765 -31.58 -15.48 16.90
N LEU A 766 -30.60 -14.60 16.67
CA LEU A 766 -30.82 -13.25 16.20
C LEU A 766 -31.54 -13.18 14.85
N VAL A 767 -31.17 -14.05 13.91
CA VAL A 767 -31.85 -14.15 12.61
C VAL A 767 -33.31 -14.57 12.80
N GLN A 768 -33.57 -15.51 13.69
CA GLN A 768 -34.93 -15.95 14.01
C GLN A 768 -35.77 -14.83 14.69
N GLU A 769 -35.16 -13.97 15.48
CA GLU A 769 -35.78 -12.77 16.04
C GLU A 769 -36.08 -11.70 14.98
N GLY A 770 -35.54 -11.81 13.77
CA GLY A 770 -35.74 -10.91 12.65
C GLY A 770 -34.76 -9.76 12.54
N ILE A 771 -33.54 -9.93 13.03
CA ILE A 771 -32.49 -8.96 12.82
C ILE A 771 -32.19 -8.78 11.34
N GLU A 772 -31.87 -7.57 10.90
CA GLU A 772 -31.62 -7.27 9.48
C GLU A 772 -30.17 -7.59 9.08
N SER A 773 -29.21 -7.33 9.96
CA SER A 773 -27.80 -7.62 9.70
C SER A 773 -27.05 -8.16 10.93
N VAL A 774 -26.05 -8.97 10.67
CA VAL A 774 -25.11 -9.48 11.64
C VAL A 774 -23.71 -9.07 11.20
N SER A 775 -23.06 -8.21 11.99
CA SER A 775 -21.72 -7.75 11.74
C SER A 775 -20.72 -8.60 12.52
N LEU A 776 -19.77 -9.19 11.81
CA LEU A 776 -18.84 -10.18 12.32
C LEU A 776 -17.41 -9.70 12.21
N ASN A 777 -16.55 -10.23 13.07
CA ASN A 777 -15.11 -10.09 12.86
C ASN A 777 -14.74 -10.76 11.52
N PRO A 778 -13.84 -10.19 10.71
CA PRO A 778 -13.52 -10.73 9.39
C PRO A 778 -13.13 -12.20 9.39
N ASP A 779 -12.51 -12.65 10.47
CA ASP A 779 -12.09 -14.04 10.68
C ASP A 779 -13.23 -15.04 10.87
N THR A 780 -14.39 -14.60 11.29
CA THR A 780 -15.54 -15.48 11.54
C THR A 780 -16.62 -15.37 10.46
N VAL A 781 -16.46 -14.46 9.49
CA VAL A 781 -17.48 -14.19 8.44
C VAL A 781 -17.88 -15.47 7.71
N ILE A 782 -16.93 -16.20 7.20
CA ILE A 782 -17.20 -17.37 6.35
C ILE A 782 -17.82 -18.52 7.14
N GLU A 783 -17.26 -18.84 8.29
CA GLU A 783 -17.76 -19.93 9.14
C GLU A 783 -19.18 -19.66 9.61
N THR A 784 -19.44 -18.46 10.09
CA THR A 784 -20.78 -18.07 10.54
C THR A 784 -21.77 -18.00 9.39
N TRP A 785 -21.35 -17.50 8.22
CA TRP A 785 -22.16 -17.48 7.00
C TRP A 785 -22.61 -18.89 6.60
N LEU A 786 -21.67 -19.82 6.51
CA LEU A 786 -21.96 -21.23 6.17
C LEU A 786 -22.87 -21.91 7.20
N TYR A 787 -22.58 -21.68 8.48
CA TYR A 787 -23.42 -22.19 9.57
C TYR A 787 -24.87 -21.70 9.43
N LEU A 788 -25.09 -20.39 9.27
CA LEU A 788 -26.42 -19.80 9.14
C LEU A 788 -27.14 -20.29 7.86
N ALA A 789 -26.43 -20.40 6.76
CA ALA A 789 -27.02 -20.94 5.51
C ALA A 789 -27.45 -22.40 5.65
N ASN A 790 -26.64 -23.22 6.30
CA ASN A 790 -26.95 -24.65 6.54
C ASN A 790 -28.11 -24.84 7.50
N GLU A 791 -28.22 -24.02 8.51
CA GLU A 791 -29.21 -24.16 9.58
C GLU A 791 -30.58 -23.54 9.21
N LEU A 792 -30.60 -22.49 8.41
CA LEU A 792 -31.82 -21.68 8.19
C LEU A 792 -32.36 -21.71 6.75
N ASN A 793 -31.61 -22.27 5.78
CA ASN A 793 -32.09 -22.42 4.40
C ASN A 793 -32.73 -23.82 4.12
N LYS A 794 -32.92 -24.65 5.17
CA LYS A 794 -33.53 -25.97 5.06
C LYS A 794 -35.03 -25.89 4.88
#